data_06008a4d374d8c5550587dfb9d47dd4e
#
_entry.id   06008a4d374d8c5550587dfb9d47dd4e
#
_cell.length_a   1.000
_cell.length_b   1.000
_cell.length_c   1.000
_cell.angle_alpha   90.00
_cell.angle_beta   90.00
_cell.angle_gamma   90.00
#
_symmetry.space_group_name_H-M   'P 1'
#
loop_
_entity.id
_entity.type
_entity.pdbx_description
1 polymer ?
#
loop_
_entity_poly.entity_id
_entity_poly.type
_entity_poly.pdbx_seq_one_letter_code
_entity_poly.pdbx_strand_id
1 'polypeptide(L)'
;MKKRDYKEYEKMLKKEQLKKIISIGAISIAAGLTANYIYKKNKEDDYTTYKRVFNSDTDSNVYFIGGGLASLAGAAYLIRDCNFKGENIHIIEGLKILGGSNDGAGSPETGFICRGGRMLNEETYENFWELFSTIPSLEYPNKSVTEEILNFDHHHPTHAKARLVDKYGDIVDVSTMGFNNIDRLELFKLMMTNEENLDEMTIEEWFNDHFFTTNFWYMWQTTFAFQKWSSLFEFKRYMNRMIFEFSRIETLEGVTRTPYNQYDSVILPLKKYLEGFGVDFMVNTKVTDLDFKAGRGITVSAIHLEEGSPINYDSKTDTTDGVISDIDNLENQSHLDDSDEEDSKSNNVEKDPNDNDEKHDSAIVSEVMKSLHITDGEEKSSTNNEKTNSKEKIIYLNDNDKCIMINGCMTDNATLGDYYTAPKFDDSKPMGSELWEKISLKKPGLGCPKPFFDYPKMTNWESFTVTCKGNTLLKYIEQFSMNIPGSGALMTFKDSSWLMSIVVAAQPHFKNQPMDTTIFWGYGLYTDKNGDYINKPMMECTGEEILIELLYHLHLIDKKEEILKDIINVIPCMMPYIDSQFQPRKMSDRPDVVPKGSTNFAMISQFVEISDDMVFTEEYSVRAARIAIYTLFNVTNKEICPVTSYNKDAKVLLKALKKSFK
;
A
#
# COMPACT_ATOMS: atom_id res chain seq x y z
N MET A 1 0.89 27.39 53.69
CA MET A 1 1.75 27.16 52.52
C MET A 1 1.26 28.08 51.38
N LYS A 2 2.13 28.96 50.86
CA LYS A 2 1.73 29.89 49.80
C LYS A 2 1.56 29.10 48.48
N LYS A 3 0.63 29.51 47.66
CA LYS A 3 0.29 28.87 46.34
C LYS A 3 1.52 28.60 45.43
N ARG A 4 2.66 29.25 45.72
CA ARG A 4 3.95 29.10 45.06
C ARG A 4 4.70 27.85 45.55
N ASP A 5 4.61 27.54 46.86
CA ASP A 5 5.27 26.38 47.50
C ASP A 5 4.59 25.07 47.10
N TYR A 6 3.27 25.10 46.81
CA TYR A 6 2.53 23.94 46.35
C TYR A 6 2.89 23.56 44.89
N LYS A 7 3.07 24.54 44.02
CA LYS A 7 3.54 24.30 42.65
C LYS A 7 4.98 23.78 42.55
N GLU A 8 5.86 24.23 43.46
CA GLU A 8 7.22 23.68 43.55
C GLU A 8 7.24 22.27 44.08
N TYR A 9 6.40 21.98 45.09
CA TYR A 9 6.24 20.64 45.66
C TYR A 9 5.66 19.66 44.62
N GLU A 10 4.65 20.04 43.84
CA GLU A 10 4.15 19.23 42.73
C GLU A 10 5.20 18.98 41.64
N LYS A 11 5.98 19.99 41.31
CA LYS A 11 7.12 19.84 40.37
C LYS A 11 8.17 18.87 40.86
N MET A 12 8.44 18.90 42.17
CA MET A 12 9.41 18.00 42.81
C MET A 12 8.90 16.57 42.84
N LEU A 13 7.63 16.35 43.20
CA LEU A 13 6.97 15.04 43.16
C LEU A 13 6.94 14.43 41.76
N LYS A 14 6.58 15.23 40.74
CA LYS A 14 6.60 14.79 39.31
C LYS A 14 8.02 14.42 38.88
N LYS A 15 9.05 15.14 39.34
CA LYS A 15 10.44 14.86 39.03
C LYS A 15 10.97 13.61 39.72
N GLU A 16 10.53 13.32 40.94
CA GLU A 16 10.89 12.07 41.65
C GLU A 16 10.16 10.84 41.09
N GLN A 17 8.88 10.96 40.73
CA GLN A 17 8.13 9.91 40.06
C GLN A 17 8.75 9.61 38.69
N LEU A 18 9.15 10.62 37.93
CA LEU A 18 9.84 10.48 36.66
C LEU A 18 11.16 9.73 36.81
N LYS A 19 11.97 10.06 37.85
CA LYS A 19 13.22 9.35 38.13
C LYS A 19 12.99 7.87 38.49
N LYS A 20 11.94 7.55 39.26
CA LYS A 20 11.57 6.15 39.59
C LYS A 20 11.13 5.37 38.37
N ILE A 21 10.31 5.96 37.49
CA ILE A 21 9.84 5.34 36.22
C ILE A 21 11.02 5.10 35.29
N ILE A 22 11.93 6.07 35.15
CA ILE A 22 13.13 5.94 34.32
C ILE A 22 14.07 4.85 34.88
N SER A 23 14.24 4.75 36.19
CA SER A 23 15.09 3.72 36.79
C SER A 23 14.49 2.31 36.65
N ILE A 24 13.18 2.16 36.83
CA ILE A 24 12.47 0.88 36.65
C ILE A 24 12.50 0.50 35.16
N GLY A 25 12.25 1.45 34.25
CA GLY A 25 12.34 1.24 32.83
C GLY A 25 13.74 0.80 32.37
N ALA A 26 14.79 1.44 32.87
CA ALA A 26 16.17 1.08 32.52
C ALA A 26 16.57 -0.32 33.01
N ILE A 27 16.14 -0.70 34.22
CA ILE A 27 16.39 -2.03 34.79
C ILE A 27 15.60 -3.10 33.99
N SER A 28 14.35 -2.83 33.64
CA SER A 28 13.52 -3.77 32.88
C SER A 28 14.01 -3.94 31.43
N ILE A 29 14.51 -2.87 30.81
CA ILE A 29 15.14 -2.93 29.48
C ILE A 29 16.42 -3.78 29.53
N ALA A 30 17.26 -3.61 30.56
CA ALA A 30 18.46 -4.41 30.72
C ALA A 30 18.17 -5.90 30.94
N ALA A 31 17.15 -6.22 31.74
CA ALA A 31 16.71 -7.60 31.96
C ALA A 31 16.08 -8.23 30.70
N GLY A 32 15.26 -7.48 29.96
CA GLY A 32 14.66 -7.93 28.70
C GLY A 32 15.70 -8.18 27.60
N LEU A 33 16.74 -7.34 27.50
CA LEU A 33 17.83 -7.51 26.55
C LEU A 33 18.64 -8.78 26.84
N THR A 34 18.86 -9.10 28.11
CA THR A 34 19.58 -10.32 28.51
C THR A 34 18.76 -11.58 28.21
N ALA A 35 17.46 -11.57 28.52
CA ALA A 35 16.56 -12.69 28.23
C ALA A 35 16.41 -12.93 26.71
N ASN A 36 16.29 -11.87 25.92
CA ASN A 36 16.17 -11.95 24.46
C ASN A 36 17.49 -12.41 23.79
N TYR A 37 18.64 -12.02 24.35
CA TYR A 37 19.95 -12.52 23.90
C TYR A 37 20.09 -14.04 24.12
N ILE A 38 19.67 -14.53 25.30
CA ILE A 38 19.67 -15.97 25.62
C ILE A 38 18.68 -16.73 24.73
N TYR A 39 17.49 -16.19 24.48
CA TYR A 39 16.49 -16.79 23.59
C TYR A 39 16.97 -16.86 22.13
N LYS A 40 17.57 -15.77 21.58
CA LYS A 40 18.16 -15.79 20.23
C LYS A 40 19.30 -16.79 20.09
N LYS A 41 20.17 -16.90 21.09
CA LYS A 41 21.27 -17.85 21.07
C LYS A 41 20.79 -19.31 21.04
N ASN A 42 19.69 -19.61 21.75
CA ASN A 42 19.11 -20.94 21.74
C ASN A 42 18.32 -21.25 20.43
N LYS A 43 17.88 -20.22 19.68
CA LYS A 43 17.19 -20.37 18.39
C LYS A 43 18.14 -20.48 17.19
N GLU A 44 19.36 -19.91 17.30
CA GLU A 44 20.41 -20.02 16.27
C GLU A 44 20.96 -21.45 16.14
N ASP A 45 20.86 -22.26 17.19
CA ASP A 45 21.33 -23.66 17.17
C ASP A 45 20.36 -24.64 16.48
N ASP A 46 19.14 -24.22 16.12
CA ASP A 46 18.11 -25.10 15.53
C ASP A 46 18.03 -25.00 13.97
N TYR A 47 18.82 -24.12 13.35
CA TYR A 47 19.01 -24.07 11.90
C TYR A 47 20.10 -25.03 11.44
N THR A 48 19.94 -26.33 11.69
CA THR A 48 20.83 -27.35 11.14
C THR A 48 20.55 -27.56 9.66
N THR A 49 21.33 -26.85 8.90
CA THR A 49 22.00 -27.13 7.64
C THR A 49 21.58 -28.42 6.91
N TYR A 50 20.65 -28.29 5.96
CA TYR A 50 20.66 -29.16 4.80
C TYR A 50 21.59 -28.53 3.74
N LYS A 51 22.86 -28.91 3.74
CA LYS A 51 23.75 -28.65 2.60
C LYS A 51 23.26 -29.44 1.40
N ARG A 52 22.50 -28.80 0.52
CA ARG A 52 22.38 -29.23 -0.89
C ARG A 52 23.30 -28.32 -1.73
N VAL A 53 24.30 -28.90 -2.34
CA VAL A 53 25.09 -28.28 -3.39
C VAL A 53 24.17 -28.19 -4.60
N PHE A 54 23.67 -26.98 -4.92
CA PHE A 54 23.02 -26.73 -6.19
C PHE A 54 24.09 -26.27 -7.18
N ASN A 55 24.34 -27.07 -8.21
CA ASN A 55 24.82 -26.54 -9.46
C ASN A 55 23.72 -25.62 -10.00
N SER A 56 24.05 -24.40 -10.37
CA SER A 56 23.16 -23.51 -11.12
C SER A 56 22.85 -24.20 -12.46
N ASP A 57 21.74 -24.95 -12.48
CA ASP A 57 21.23 -25.52 -13.72
C ASP A 57 20.53 -24.38 -14.46
N THR A 58 21.21 -23.86 -15.48
CA THR A 58 20.77 -22.70 -16.26
C THR A 58 19.53 -22.98 -17.11
N ASP A 59 19.04 -24.20 -17.11
CA ASP A 59 17.88 -24.65 -17.90
C ASP A 59 16.59 -24.86 -17.09
N SER A 60 16.58 -24.51 -15.78
CA SER A 60 15.38 -24.57 -14.94
C SER A 60 14.52 -23.32 -15.11
N ASN A 61 13.20 -23.49 -14.94
CA ASN A 61 12.24 -22.38 -14.96
C ASN A 61 11.82 -21.98 -13.54
N VAL A 62 11.48 -20.72 -13.38
CA VAL A 62 10.87 -20.17 -12.16
C VAL A 62 9.53 -19.55 -12.49
N TYR A 63 8.49 -20.03 -11.85
CA TYR A 63 7.12 -19.56 -12.01
C TYR A 63 6.70 -18.76 -10.77
N PHE A 64 6.43 -17.48 -10.97
CA PHE A 64 5.81 -16.63 -9.96
C PHE A 64 4.30 -16.59 -10.20
N ILE A 65 3.52 -16.83 -9.14
CA ILE A 65 2.05 -16.74 -9.15
C ILE A 65 1.65 -15.44 -8.47
N GLY A 66 1.08 -14.51 -9.24
CA GLY A 66 0.80 -13.14 -8.89
C GLY A 66 1.91 -12.18 -9.33
N GLY A 67 1.53 -11.04 -9.93
CA GLY A 67 2.43 -10.04 -10.53
C GLY A 67 2.67 -8.81 -9.63
N GLY A 68 2.50 -8.94 -8.32
CA GLY A 68 2.76 -7.85 -7.37
C GLY A 68 4.26 -7.58 -7.15
N LEU A 69 4.56 -6.51 -6.39
CA LEU A 69 5.93 -6.07 -6.08
C LEU A 69 6.85 -7.21 -5.61
N ALA A 70 6.34 -8.15 -4.80
CA ALA A 70 7.14 -9.27 -4.29
C ALA A 70 7.66 -10.17 -5.42
N SER A 71 6.83 -10.51 -6.41
CA SER A 71 7.23 -11.33 -7.56
C SER A 71 8.21 -10.59 -8.46
N LEU A 72 7.95 -9.31 -8.74
CA LEU A 72 8.86 -8.47 -9.54
C LEU A 72 10.24 -8.33 -8.86
N ALA A 73 10.27 -8.10 -7.54
CA ALA A 73 11.50 -8.06 -6.76
C ALA A 73 12.23 -9.42 -6.77
N GLY A 74 11.48 -10.53 -6.64
CA GLY A 74 12.02 -11.89 -6.72
C GLY A 74 12.69 -12.17 -8.06
N ALA A 75 12.06 -11.78 -9.17
CA ALA A 75 12.62 -11.88 -10.51
C ALA A 75 13.93 -11.07 -10.66
N ALA A 76 13.95 -9.85 -10.11
CA ALA A 76 15.15 -9.02 -10.12
C ALA A 76 16.29 -9.64 -9.30
N TYR A 77 16.01 -10.22 -8.13
CA TYR A 77 17.02 -10.96 -7.34
C TYR A 77 17.54 -12.19 -8.08
N LEU A 78 16.69 -12.92 -8.80
CA LEU A 78 17.13 -14.07 -9.62
C LEU A 78 18.12 -13.63 -10.68
N ILE A 79 17.82 -12.58 -11.42
CA ILE A 79 18.70 -12.05 -12.48
C ILE A 79 20.00 -11.54 -11.87
N ARG A 80 19.92 -10.67 -10.86
CA ARG A 80 21.05 -9.95 -10.31
C ARG A 80 21.97 -10.85 -9.46
N ASP A 81 21.38 -11.70 -8.63
CA ASP A 81 22.09 -12.41 -7.55
C ASP A 81 22.31 -13.89 -7.83
N CYS A 82 21.46 -14.49 -8.66
CA CYS A 82 21.58 -15.89 -9.09
C CYS A 82 22.07 -16.04 -10.53
N ASN A 83 22.29 -14.93 -11.26
CA ASN A 83 22.67 -14.93 -12.67
C ASN A 83 21.70 -15.78 -13.54
N PHE A 84 20.40 -15.69 -13.19
CA PHE A 84 19.36 -16.45 -13.86
C PHE A 84 18.97 -15.77 -15.17
N LYS A 85 18.64 -16.55 -16.20
CA LYS A 85 18.19 -16.00 -17.48
C LYS A 85 16.75 -15.50 -17.37
N GLY A 86 16.48 -14.28 -17.84
CA GLY A 86 15.13 -13.72 -17.79
C GLY A 86 14.10 -14.56 -18.56
N GLU A 87 14.48 -15.14 -19.71
CA GLU A 87 13.61 -16.02 -20.50
C GLU A 87 13.08 -17.26 -19.77
N ASN A 88 13.72 -17.63 -18.65
CA ASN A 88 13.33 -18.76 -17.80
C ASN A 88 12.55 -18.30 -16.55
N ILE A 89 12.18 -17.02 -16.46
CA ILE A 89 11.38 -16.45 -15.38
C ILE A 89 10.00 -16.10 -15.94
N HIS A 90 8.96 -16.72 -15.37
CA HIS A 90 7.57 -16.55 -15.78
C HIS A 90 6.76 -15.96 -14.65
N ILE A 91 6.13 -14.81 -14.89
CA ILE A 91 5.23 -14.15 -13.92
C ILE A 91 3.80 -14.27 -14.41
N ILE A 92 2.98 -15.01 -13.67
CA ILE A 92 1.58 -15.32 -14.02
C ILE A 92 0.69 -14.39 -13.20
N GLU A 93 -0.06 -13.51 -13.89
CA GLU A 93 -0.92 -12.53 -13.25
C GLU A 93 -2.36 -12.66 -13.79
N GLY A 94 -3.32 -12.71 -12.87
CA GLY A 94 -4.74 -12.80 -13.19
C GLY A 94 -5.33 -11.53 -13.82
N LEU A 95 -4.73 -10.38 -13.53
CA LEU A 95 -5.14 -9.09 -14.06
C LEU A 95 -4.35 -8.72 -15.32
N LYS A 96 -4.76 -7.64 -15.99
CA LYS A 96 -4.04 -7.07 -17.13
C LYS A 96 -2.81 -6.29 -16.71
N ILE A 97 -2.81 -5.74 -15.49
CA ILE A 97 -1.76 -4.87 -14.96
C ILE A 97 -0.96 -5.56 -13.87
N LEU A 98 0.35 -5.33 -13.86
CA LEU A 98 1.26 -5.75 -12.79
C LEU A 98 1.33 -4.70 -11.68
N GLY A 99 1.85 -5.08 -10.51
CA GLY A 99 2.09 -4.16 -9.39
C GLY A 99 1.27 -4.47 -8.15
N GLY A 100 0.16 -5.19 -8.28
CA GLY A 100 -0.72 -5.52 -7.16
C GLY A 100 -1.26 -4.27 -6.49
N SER A 101 -1.05 -4.10 -5.19
CA SER A 101 -1.53 -2.92 -4.44
C SER A 101 -0.77 -1.61 -4.73
N ASN A 102 0.25 -1.64 -5.57
CA ASN A 102 1.04 -0.48 -5.98
C ASN A 102 0.69 0.00 -7.39
N ASP A 103 -0.45 -0.39 -7.91
CA ASP A 103 -0.93 0.10 -9.19
C ASP A 103 -1.39 1.57 -9.11
N GLY A 104 -1.42 2.21 -10.27
CA GLY A 104 -1.96 3.54 -10.48
C GLY A 104 -2.52 3.62 -11.88
N ALA A 105 -3.59 4.36 -12.07
CA ALA A 105 -4.30 4.40 -13.34
C ALA A 105 -4.95 5.76 -13.58
N GLY A 106 -5.53 5.91 -14.77
CA GLY A 106 -6.35 7.06 -15.13
C GLY A 106 -5.72 7.94 -16.21
N SER A 107 -6.49 8.92 -16.64
CA SER A 107 -6.10 9.89 -17.67
C SER A 107 -6.54 11.30 -17.29
N PRO A 108 -6.01 12.32 -17.98
CA PRO A 108 -6.48 13.69 -17.80
C PRO A 108 -7.97 13.88 -18.09
N GLU A 109 -8.55 13.07 -18.95
CA GLU A 109 -9.95 13.18 -19.41
C GLU A 109 -10.91 12.47 -18.48
N THR A 110 -10.52 11.32 -17.93
CA THR A 110 -11.38 10.47 -17.09
C THR A 110 -11.12 10.65 -15.58
N GLY A 111 -10.05 11.33 -15.22
CA GLY A 111 -9.54 11.41 -13.87
C GLY A 111 -8.53 10.31 -13.54
N PHE A 112 -7.77 10.53 -12.50
CA PHE A 112 -6.72 9.62 -12.04
C PHE A 112 -7.17 8.80 -10.83
N ILE A 113 -6.54 7.65 -10.62
CA ILE A 113 -6.88 6.71 -9.56
C ILE A 113 -5.64 6.46 -8.72
N CYS A 114 -5.74 6.74 -7.42
CA CYS A 114 -4.74 6.40 -6.41
C CYS A 114 -5.42 5.61 -5.29
N ARG A 115 -5.13 4.32 -5.17
CA ARG A 115 -5.72 3.46 -4.13
C ARG A 115 -5.20 3.74 -2.74
N GLY A 116 -4.20 4.57 -2.62
CA GLY A 116 -3.59 5.00 -1.37
C GLY A 116 -2.12 5.34 -1.60
N GLY A 117 -1.63 6.40 -0.95
CA GLY A 117 -0.22 6.75 -0.98
C GLY A 117 0.57 5.82 -0.09
N ARG A 118 1.75 5.45 -0.51
CA ARG A 118 2.71 4.76 0.34
C ARG A 118 3.70 5.78 0.89
N MET A 119 3.99 5.66 2.16
CA MET A 119 5.00 6.44 2.85
C MET A 119 6.18 5.53 3.13
N LEU A 120 7.33 5.84 2.55
CA LEU A 120 8.57 5.14 2.77
C LEU A 120 9.31 5.79 3.95
N ASN A 121 10.35 5.15 4.45
CA ASN A 121 11.34 5.77 5.31
C ASN A 121 12.71 5.15 5.09
N GLU A 122 13.76 5.87 5.41
CA GLU A 122 15.12 5.39 5.22
C GLU A 122 15.51 4.33 6.27
N GLU A 123 14.89 4.39 7.46
CA GLU A 123 15.32 3.58 8.61
C GLU A 123 14.92 2.10 8.53
N THR A 124 13.76 1.80 7.91
CA THR A 124 13.18 0.44 7.97
C THR A 124 12.91 -0.20 6.61
N TYR A 125 13.35 0.41 5.52
CA TYR A 125 13.17 -0.11 4.15
C TYR A 125 14.50 -0.65 3.59
N GLU A 126 15.19 -1.48 4.37
CA GLU A 126 16.57 -1.89 4.13
C GLU A 126 16.74 -2.67 2.81
N ASN A 127 15.88 -3.66 2.54
CA ASN A 127 15.95 -4.44 1.29
C ASN A 127 15.37 -3.68 0.11
N PHE A 128 14.38 -2.81 0.34
CA PHE A 128 13.83 -1.96 -0.69
C PHE A 128 14.92 -1.03 -1.26
N TRP A 129 15.58 -0.26 -0.40
CA TRP A 129 16.65 0.65 -0.84
C TRP A 129 17.82 -0.10 -1.49
N GLU A 130 18.17 -1.28 -0.97
CA GLU A 130 19.23 -2.12 -1.54
C GLU A 130 18.86 -2.61 -2.94
N LEU A 131 17.65 -3.11 -3.16
CA LEU A 131 17.21 -3.56 -4.48
C LEU A 131 17.15 -2.39 -5.46
N PHE A 132 16.43 -1.35 -5.13
CA PHE A 132 16.18 -0.22 -6.02
C PHE A 132 17.42 0.66 -6.26
N SER A 133 18.50 0.50 -5.48
CA SER A 133 19.80 1.07 -5.80
C SER A 133 20.44 0.46 -7.05
N THR A 134 19.94 -0.68 -7.51
CA THR A 134 20.43 -1.38 -8.71
C THR A 134 19.45 -1.34 -9.89
N ILE A 135 18.25 -0.82 -9.69
CA ILE A 135 17.24 -0.63 -10.75
C ILE A 135 17.45 0.77 -11.35
N PRO A 136 17.67 0.90 -12.67
CA PRO A 136 17.82 2.19 -13.32
C PRO A 136 16.58 3.07 -13.20
N SER A 137 16.78 4.36 -12.94
CA SER A 137 15.72 5.37 -13.07
C SER A 137 15.30 5.52 -14.53
N LEU A 138 14.01 5.71 -14.77
CA LEU A 138 13.48 6.04 -16.10
C LEU A 138 13.61 7.53 -16.43
N GLU A 139 13.75 8.40 -15.41
CA GLU A 139 13.89 9.85 -15.59
C GLU A 139 15.36 10.28 -15.75
N TYR A 140 16.26 9.58 -15.08
CA TYR A 140 17.67 9.95 -15.01
C TYR A 140 18.58 8.78 -15.41
N PRO A 141 19.05 8.72 -16.68
CA PRO A 141 19.76 7.55 -17.22
C PRO A 141 20.98 7.07 -16.43
N ASN A 142 21.59 7.93 -15.61
CA ASN A 142 22.78 7.62 -14.81
C ASN A 142 22.48 7.47 -13.32
N LYS A 143 21.22 7.38 -12.93
CA LYS A 143 20.81 7.21 -11.52
C LYS A 143 20.00 5.94 -11.36
N SER A 144 19.96 5.45 -10.14
CA SER A 144 19.05 4.41 -9.71
C SER A 144 17.72 5.00 -9.22
N VAL A 145 16.70 4.15 -9.12
CA VAL A 145 15.40 4.53 -8.52
C VAL A 145 15.59 5.02 -7.07
N THR A 146 16.47 4.38 -6.28
CA THR A 146 16.80 4.85 -4.93
C THR A 146 17.37 6.27 -4.94
N GLU A 147 18.33 6.56 -5.83
CA GLU A 147 18.92 7.91 -5.95
C GLU A 147 17.90 8.94 -6.42
N GLU A 148 16.99 8.57 -7.30
CA GLU A 148 15.90 9.45 -7.75
C GLU A 148 14.97 9.81 -6.59
N ILE A 149 14.45 8.80 -5.85
CA ILE A 149 13.53 8.99 -4.74
C ILE A 149 14.18 9.81 -3.62
N LEU A 150 15.38 9.45 -3.17
CA LEU A 150 16.06 10.17 -2.09
C LEU A 150 16.44 11.61 -2.50
N ASN A 151 16.83 11.82 -3.77
CA ASN A 151 17.08 13.15 -4.27
C ASN A 151 15.80 14.01 -4.31
N PHE A 152 14.67 13.43 -4.71
CA PHE A 152 13.38 14.10 -4.67
C PHE A 152 12.99 14.49 -3.24
N ASP A 153 13.07 13.55 -2.30
CA ASP A 153 12.71 13.78 -0.89
C ASP A 153 13.58 14.84 -0.23
N HIS A 154 14.88 14.85 -0.54
CA HIS A 154 15.81 15.89 -0.06
C HIS A 154 15.38 17.31 -0.48
N HIS A 155 14.81 17.47 -1.68
CA HIS A 155 14.33 18.77 -2.18
C HIS A 155 12.89 19.08 -1.75
N HIS A 156 12.12 18.07 -1.35
CA HIS A 156 10.73 18.18 -0.93
C HIS A 156 10.49 17.48 0.42
N PRO A 157 11.20 17.88 1.49
CA PRO A 157 11.14 17.20 2.77
C PRO A 157 9.72 17.27 3.35
N THR A 158 9.27 16.16 3.92
CA THR A 158 7.97 16.10 4.57
C THR A 158 7.97 16.89 5.87
N HIS A 159 7.03 17.81 6.03
CA HIS A 159 6.81 18.56 7.25
C HIS A 159 5.37 19.10 7.33
N ALA A 160 4.44 18.28 7.86
CA ALA A 160 3.04 18.65 8.01
C ALA A 160 2.85 19.79 9.03
N LYS A 161 2.00 20.76 8.71
CA LYS A 161 1.55 21.85 9.59
C LYS A 161 0.24 21.48 10.28
N ALA A 162 -0.71 20.95 9.52
CA ALA A 162 -1.98 20.43 10.04
C ALA A 162 -1.98 18.91 9.95
N ARG A 163 -2.13 18.23 11.09
CA ARG A 163 -2.25 16.77 11.18
C ARG A 163 -3.66 16.34 11.55
N LEU A 164 -4.26 17.03 12.51
CA LEU A 164 -5.62 16.78 12.96
C LEU A 164 -6.42 18.08 12.86
N VAL A 165 -7.66 17.96 12.39
CA VAL A 165 -8.66 19.02 12.34
C VAL A 165 -9.86 18.53 13.14
N ASP A 166 -10.41 19.40 14.00
CA ASP A 166 -11.58 19.09 14.78
C ASP A 166 -12.89 19.40 14.02
N LYS A 167 -14.03 19.10 14.62
CA LYS A 167 -15.36 19.32 14.03
C LYS A 167 -15.71 20.81 13.79
N TYR A 168 -14.94 21.73 14.35
CA TYR A 168 -15.13 23.17 14.15
C TYR A 168 -14.24 23.71 13.03
N GLY A 169 -13.41 22.85 12.41
CA GLY A 169 -12.42 23.24 11.41
C GLY A 169 -11.15 23.83 12.00
N ASP A 170 -10.97 23.73 13.32
CA ASP A 170 -9.76 24.23 13.97
C ASP A 170 -8.63 23.17 13.88
N ILE A 171 -7.42 23.64 13.54
CA ILE A 171 -6.23 22.79 13.55
C ILE A 171 -5.87 22.46 14.99
N VAL A 172 -5.90 21.19 15.34
CA VAL A 172 -5.60 20.69 16.69
C VAL A 172 -4.12 20.84 17.01
N ASP A 173 -3.78 21.35 18.18
CA ASP A 173 -2.40 21.32 18.69
C ASP A 173 -2.02 19.88 19.05
N VAL A 174 -1.23 19.26 18.19
CA VAL A 174 -0.72 17.89 18.35
C VAL A 174 0.70 17.84 18.92
N SER A 175 1.20 18.94 19.49
CA SER A 175 2.50 18.98 20.18
C SER A 175 2.58 18.04 21.38
N THR A 176 1.42 17.66 21.94
CA THR A 176 1.26 16.67 23.00
C THR A 176 0.62 15.39 22.47
N MET A 177 1.07 14.23 22.96
CA MET A 177 0.47 12.94 22.62
C MET A 177 -0.92 12.71 23.25
N GLY A 178 -1.22 13.41 24.33
CA GLY A 178 -2.45 13.26 25.07
C GLY A 178 -2.48 12.09 26.08
N PHE A 179 -1.39 11.39 26.28
CA PHE A 179 -1.31 10.23 27.19
C PHE A 179 -1.49 10.58 28.66
N ASN A 180 -2.28 9.80 29.38
CA ASN A 180 -2.26 9.73 30.82
C ASN A 180 -1.24 8.68 31.32
N ASN A 181 -1.15 8.44 32.63
CA ASN A 181 -0.18 7.50 33.20
C ASN A 181 -0.54 6.04 32.91
N ILE A 182 -1.84 5.73 32.73
CA ILE A 182 -2.30 4.36 32.44
C ILE A 182 -1.91 4.02 31.01
N ASP A 183 -2.15 4.92 30.04
CA ASP A 183 -1.80 4.73 28.65
C ASP A 183 -0.30 4.43 28.49
N ARG A 184 0.56 5.19 29.19
CA ARG A 184 2.02 4.96 29.18
C ARG A 184 2.41 3.61 29.76
N LEU A 185 1.74 3.20 30.84
CA LEU A 185 1.99 1.91 31.48
C LEU A 185 1.58 0.75 30.56
N GLU A 186 0.44 0.86 29.90
CA GLU A 186 -0.05 -0.15 28.96
C GLU A 186 0.84 -0.27 27.73
N LEU A 187 1.29 0.85 27.16
CA LEU A 187 2.29 0.85 26.07
C LEU A 187 3.60 0.18 26.51
N PHE A 188 4.11 0.52 27.71
CA PHE A 188 5.32 -0.09 28.23
C PHE A 188 5.15 -1.59 28.46
N LYS A 189 4.02 -2.00 29.05
CA LYS A 189 3.69 -3.41 29.26
C LYS A 189 3.62 -4.17 27.95
N LEU A 190 3.02 -3.60 26.91
CA LEU A 190 2.96 -4.21 25.58
C LEU A 190 4.34 -4.46 25.01
N MET A 191 5.23 -3.47 25.07
CA MET A 191 6.60 -3.62 24.55
C MET A 191 7.38 -4.73 25.27
N MET A 192 7.08 -4.99 26.55
CA MET A 192 7.74 -6.02 27.35
C MET A 192 7.09 -7.41 27.28
N THR A 193 5.87 -7.51 26.74
CA THR A 193 5.15 -8.78 26.64
C THR A 193 5.68 -9.58 25.44
N ASN A 194 5.86 -10.89 25.58
CA ASN A 194 6.25 -11.76 24.47
C ASN A 194 5.12 -11.86 23.45
N GLU A 195 5.47 -11.92 22.17
CA GLU A 195 4.52 -12.00 21.06
C GLU A 195 3.58 -13.20 21.16
N GLU A 196 4.09 -14.35 21.59
CA GLU A 196 3.32 -15.59 21.81
C GLU A 196 2.12 -15.44 22.78
N ASN A 197 2.15 -14.42 23.64
CA ASN A 197 1.06 -14.12 24.57
C ASN A 197 0.04 -13.12 24.01
N LEU A 198 0.16 -12.74 22.75
CA LEU A 198 -0.68 -11.74 22.07
C LEU A 198 -1.50 -12.35 20.93
N ASP A 199 -1.43 -13.67 20.76
CA ASP A 199 -2.21 -14.36 19.72
C ASP A 199 -3.71 -14.02 19.83
N GLU A 200 -4.32 -13.72 18.68
CA GLU A 200 -5.74 -13.40 18.52
C GLU A 200 -6.24 -12.16 19.32
N MET A 201 -5.38 -11.45 20.05
CA MET A 201 -5.75 -10.24 20.80
C MET A 201 -5.91 -9.03 19.88
N THR A 202 -6.91 -8.21 20.17
CA THR A 202 -7.13 -6.91 19.53
C THR A 202 -6.47 -5.77 20.32
N ILE A 203 -6.29 -4.61 19.66
CA ILE A 203 -5.77 -3.41 20.32
C ILE A 203 -6.74 -2.95 21.42
N GLU A 204 -8.06 -3.02 21.18
CA GLU A 204 -9.08 -2.57 22.15
C GLU A 204 -9.21 -3.45 23.39
N GLU A 205 -8.81 -4.72 23.31
CA GLU A 205 -8.76 -5.61 24.48
C GLU A 205 -7.58 -5.31 25.42
N TRP A 206 -6.58 -4.56 24.93
CA TRP A 206 -5.39 -4.24 25.69
C TRP A 206 -5.41 -2.87 26.33
N PHE A 207 -5.84 -1.84 25.55
CA PHE A 207 -5.81 -0.45 25.98
C PHE A 207 -7.14 0.00 26.55
N ASN A 208 -7.07 0.88 27.56
CA ASN A 208 -8.23 1.52 28.14
C ASN A 208 -8.86 2.55 27.16
N ASP A 209 -10.13 2.94 27.41
CA ASP A 209 -10.90 3.84 26.51
C ASP A 209 -10.22 5.19 26.29
N HIS A 210 -9.50 5.72 27.27
CA HIS A 210 -8.83 7.01 27.16
C HIS A 210 -7.74 6.99 26.06
N PHE A 211 -7.04 5.86 25.90
CA PHE A 211 -6.01 5.71 24.86
C PHE A 211 -6.54 6.07 23.48
N PHE A 212 -7.75 5.67 23.16
CA PHE A 212 -8.42 5.89 21.88
C PHE A 212 -8.91 7.33 21.66
N THR A 213 -8.82 8.19 22.67
CA THR A 213 -9.13 9.62 22.57
C THR A 213 -7.90 10.52 22.45
N THR A 214 -6.72 9.92 22.47
CA THR A 214 -5.44 10.65 22.44
C THR A 214 -5.09 11.14 21.04
N ASN A 215 -4.37 12.26 20.96
CA ASN A 215 -3.80 12.73 19.69
C ASN A 215 -2.89 11.67 19.06
N PHE A 216 -2.15 10.92 19.90
CA PHE A 216 -1.33 9.82 19.44
C PHE A 216 -2.14 8.79 18.67
N TRP A 217 -3.25 8.30 19.23
CA TRP A 217 -4.07 7.28 18.58
C TRP A 217 -4.60 7.77 17.24
N TYR A 218 -5.18 8.97 17.17
CA TYR A 218 -5.68 9.52 15.90
C TYR A 218 -4.58 9.63 14.85
N MET A 219 -3.39 10.14 15.22
CA MET A 219 -2.27 10.24 14.29
C MET A 219 -1.73 8.88 13.89
N TRP A 220 -1.62 7.93 14.84
CA TRP A 220 -1.08 6.60 14.58
C TRP A 220 -2.00 5.76 13.71
N GLN A 221 -3.29 5.68 14.08
CA GLN A 221 -4.26 4.88 13.31
C GLN A 221 -4.39 5.37 11.87
N THR A 222 -4.38 6.67 11.61
CA THR A 222 -4.52 7.20 10.25
C THR A 222 -3.21 7.17 9.47
N THR A 223 -2.05 7.19 10.13
CA THR A 223 -0.76 7.04 9.43
C THR A 223 -0.52 5.60 8.99
N PHE A 224 -0.91 4.62 9.80
CA PHE A 224 -0.61 3.20 9.58
C PHE A 224 -1.86 2.33 9.32
N ALA A 225 -3.04 2.94 9.20
CA ALA A 225 -4.33 2.29 8.97
C ALA A 225 -4.76 1.29 10.08
N PHE A 226 -4.27 1.43 11.31
CA PHE A 226 -4.74 0.62 12.43
C PHE A 226 -6.14 1.00 12.85
N GLN A 227 -6.94 0.02 13.21
CA GLN A 227 -8.23 0.18 13.84
C GLN A 227 -8.25 -0.50 15.23
N LYS A 228 -9.26 -0.25 16.05
CA LYS A 228 -9.34 -0.80 17.41
C LYS A 228 -9.33 -2.33 17.42
N TRP A 229 -9.99 -2.93 16.44
CA TRP A 229 -10.07 -4.38 16.24
C TRP A 229 -8.77 -4.99 15.68
N SER A 230 -7.82 -4.20 15.21
CA SER A 230 -6.60 -4.71 14.61
C SER A 230 -5.77 -5.51 15.63
N SER A 231 -4.99 -6.45 15.11
CA SER A 231 -4.11 -7.31 15.88
C SER A 231 -3.15 -6.52 16.76
N LEU A 232 -3.19 -6.79 18.06
CA LEU A 232 -2.26 -6.24 19.03
C LEU A 232 -0.82 -6.67 18.75
N PHE A 233 -0.65 -7.86 18.20
CA PHE A 233 0.62 -8.42 17.78
C PHE A 233 1.28 -7.56 16.68
N GLU A 234 0.52 -7.21 15.63
CA GLU A 234 1.01 -6.35 14.54
C GLU A 234 1.27 -4.92 15.04
N PHE A 235 0.39 -4.39 15.88
CA PHE A 235 0.60 -3.08 16.51
C PHE A 235 1.90 -3.04 17.31
N LYS A 236 2.22 -4.11 18.07
CA LYS A 236 3.48 -4.20 18.81
C LYS A 236 4.69 -4.20 17.87
N ARG A 237 4.65 -4.90 16.74
CA ARG A 237 5.74 -4.91 15.76
C ARG A 237 6.00 -3.52 15.20
N TYR A 238 4.94 -2.78 14.89
CA TYR A 238 5.05 -1.37 14.51
C TYR A 238 5.66 -0.54 15.63
N MET A 239 5.20 -0.70 16.87
CA MET A 239 5.78 -0.01 18.03
C MET A 239 7.28 -0.31 18.20
N ASN A 240 7.72 -1.53 17.91
CA ASN A 240 9.13 -1.90 18.01
C ASN A 240 9.98 -1.32 16.88
N ARG A 241 9.52 -1.37 15.65
CA ARG A 241 10.29 -0.89 14.49
C ARG A 241 10.17 0.62 14.28
N MET A 242 8.97 1.18 14.46
CA MET A 242 8.65 2.58 14.17
C MET A 242 8.63 3.47 15.43
N ILE A 243 9.22 3.04 16.54
CA ILE A 243 9.26 3.83 17.80
C ILE A 243 9.93 5.20 17.62
N PHE A 244 10.80 5.36 16.63
CA PHE A 244 11.40 6.65 16.29
C PHE A 244 10.37 7.66 15.78
N GLU A 245 9.26 7.20 15.19
CA GLU A 245 8.17 8.06 14.71
C GLU A 245 7.44 8.79 15.85
N PHE A 246 7.49 8.27 17.09
CA PHE A 246 6.95 8.99 18.24
C PHE A 246 7.45 10.43 18.36
N SER A 247 8.70 10.67 18.03
CA SER A 247 9.31 12.00 18.14
C SER A 247 8.91 12.96 17.03
N ARG A 248 8.34 12.46 15.93
CA ARG A 248 8.09 13.22 14.70
C ARG A 248 6.72 12.96 14.06
N ILE A 249 5.85 12.16 14.69
CA ILE A 249 4.52 11.82 14.15
C ILE A 249 3.62 13.06 13.94
N GLU A 250 3.85 14.12 14.69
CA GLU A 250 3.14 15.39 14.56
C GLU A 250 3.46 16.15 13.27
N THR A 251 4.63 15.90 12.68
CA THR A 251 5.09 16.56 11.46
C THR A 251 5.30 15.57 10.32
N LEU A 252 5.40 14.27 10.61
CA LEU A 252 5.85 13.21 9.70
C LEU A 252 7.22 13.52 9.05
N GLU A 253 8.06 14.31 9.74
CA GLU A 253 9.41 14.60 9.31
C GLU A 253 10.23 13.32 9.20
N GLY A 254 10.84 13.08 8.03
CA GLY A 254 11.59 11.86 7.72
C GLY A 254 10.74 10.74 7.08
N VAL A 255 9.46 10.99 6.79
CA VAL A 255 8.72 10.17 5.84
C VAL A 255 9.22 10.50 4.44
N THR A 256 9.77 9.49 3.77
CA THR A 256 10.27 9.60 2.39
C THR A 256 9.13 9.37 1.39
N ARG A 257 9.10 10.19 0.35
CA ARG A 257 8.07 10.12 -0.70
C ARG A 257 8.68 9.90 -2.06
N THR A 258 7.92 9.25 -2.92
CA THR A 258 8.26 9.10 -4.33
C THR A 258 7.91 10.37 -5.12
N PRO A 259 8.64 10.69 -6.21
CA PRO A 259 8.32 11.81 -7.08
C PRO A 259 6.94 11.72 -7.71
N TYR A 260 6.52 10.52 -8.11
CA TYR A 260 5.21 10.20 -8.65
C TYR A 260 4.49 9.16 -7.77
N ASN A 261 3.34 8.66 -8.18
CA ASN A 261 2.68 7.51 -7.56
C ASN A 261 3.59 6.27 -7.56
N GLN A 262 3.21 5.23 -6.81
CA GLN A 262 4.06 4.04 -6.66
C GLN A 262 4.21 3.24 -7.94
N TYR A 263 3.19 3.23 -8.80
CA TYR A 263 3.31 2.55 -10.08
C TYR A 263 4.42 3.18 -10.93
N ASP A 264 4.35 4.50 -11.13
CA ASP A 264 5.30 5.24 -11.96
C ASP A 264 6.72 5.28 -11.38
N SER A 265 6.85 5.32 -10.04
CA SER A 265 8.13 5.48 -9.37
C SER A 265 8.82 4.17 -9.01
N VAL A 266 8.08 3.07 -8.84
CA VAL A 266 8.58 1.80 -8.30
C VAL A 266 8.31 0.64 -9.25
N ILE A 267 7.04 0.45 -9.64
CA ILE A 267 6.64 -0.72 -10.42
C ILE A 267 7.12 -0.63 -11.87
N LEU A 268 6.88 0.50 -12.52
CA LEU A 268 7.23 0.67 -13.94
C LEU A 268 8.75 0.57 -14.20
N PRO A 269 9.62 1.22 -13.42
CA PRO A 269 11.07 1.02 -13.59
C PRO A 269 11.51 -0.44 -13.39
N LEU A 270 10.95 -1.13 -12.38
CA LEU A 270 11.25 -2.53 -12.11
C LEU A 270 10.75 -3.43 -13.24
N LYS A 271 9.53 -3.20 -13.74
CA LYS A 271 8.97 -3.90 -14.90
C LYS A 271 9.84 -3.71 -16.15
N LYS A 272 10.21 -2.46 -16.47
CA LYS A 272 11.09 -2.16 -17.63
C LYS A 272 12.47 -2.82 -17.49
N TYR A 273 13.04 -2.86 -16.29
CA TYR A 273 14.27 -3.59 -16.02
C TYR A 273 14.12 -5.09 -16.36
N LEU A 274 13.04 -5.72 -15.89
CA LEU A 274 12.77 -7.15 -16.13
C LEU A 274 12.48 -7.45 -17.60
N GLU A 275 11.73 -6.59 -18.30
CA GLU A 275 11.50 -6.67 -19.75
C GLU A 275 12.82 -6.66 -20.53
N GLY A 276 13.76 -5.81 -20.12
CA GLY A 276 15.10 -5.72 -20.72
C GLY A 276 15.93 -7.02 -20.61
N PHE A 277 15.60 -7.89 -19.66
CA PHE A 277 16.21 -9.23 -19.52
C PHE A 277 15.38 -10.35 -20.15
N GLY A 278 14.21 -10.04 -20.73
CA GLY A 278 13.36 -11.03 -21.40
C GLY A 278 12.50 -11.87 -20.46
N VAL A 279 12.12 -11.31 -19.28
CA VAL A 279 11.17 -11.97 -18.37
C VAL A 279 9.81 -12.10 -19.02
N ASP A 280 9.18 -13.28 -18.93
CA ASP A 280 7.88 -13.58 -19.50
C ASP A 280 6.74 -13.18 -18.56
N PHE A 281 5.86 -12.29 -19.00
CA PHE A 281 4.70 -11.83 -18.26
C PHE A 281 3.41 -12.41 -18.83
N MET A 282 2.85 -13.40 -18.15
CA MET A 282 1.59 -14.07 -18.49
C MET A 282 0.42 -13.39 -17.78
N VAL A 283 -0.01 -12.24 -18.31
CA VAL A 283 -1.16 -11.48 -17.75
C VAL A 283 -2.50 -12.09 -18.20
N ASN A 284 -3.62 -11.68 -17.58
CA ASN A 284 -4.96 -12.25 -17.83
C ASN A 284 -5.00 -13.79 -17.68
N THR A 285 -4.18 -14.32 -16.79
CA THR A 285 -4.02 -15.76 -16.58
C THR A 285 -4.22 -16.12 -15.12
N LYS A 286 -5.34 -16.75 -14.79
CA LYS A 286 -5.66 -17.16 -13.42
C LYS A 286 -5.01 -18.52 -13.12
N VAL A 287 -4.27 -18.63 -12.01
CA VAL A 287 -3.87 -19.92 -11.45
C VAL A 287 -5.00 -20.44 -10.57
N THR A 288 -5.52 -21.62 -10.90
CA THR A 288 -6.69 -22.19 -10.24
C THR A 288 -6.35 -23.26 -9.22
N ASP A 289 -5.19 -23.91 -9.35
CA ASP A 289 -4.73 -24.96 -8.44
C ASP A 289 -3.23 -25.25 -8.59
N LEU A 290 -2.64 -25.93 -7.58
CA LEU A 290 -1.29 -26.48 -7.61
C LEU A 290 -1.33 -27.97 -7.22
N ASP A 291 -0.63 -28.82 -8.00
CA ASP A 291 -0.40 -30.18 -7.64
C ASP A 291 0.94 -30.36 -6.92
N PHE A 292 0.95 -31.23 -5.94
CA PHE A 292 2.13 -31.55 -5.16
C PHE A 292 2.51 -33.02 -5.33
N LYS A 293 3.82 -33.30 -5.36
CA LYS A 293 4.31 -34.68 -5.29
C LYS A 293 3.83 -35.37 -4.03
N ALA A 294 3.57 -36.67 -4.13
CA ALA A 294 3.16 -37.48 -2.98
C ALA A 294 4.22 -37.47 -1.87
N GLY A 295 3.80 -37.62 -0.61
CA GLY A 295 4.68 -37.65 0.56
C GLY A 295 4.57 -36.41 1.43
N ARG A 296 5.43 -36.35 2.48
CA ARG A 296 5.39 -35.26 3.47
C ARG A 296 6.04 -33.95 3.02
N GLY A 297 6.92 -34.01 2.01
CA GLY A 297 7.58 -32.82 1.47
C GLY A 297 6.63 -31.94 0.68
N ILE A 298 6.97 -30.67 0.56
CA ILE A 298 6.25 -29.68 -0.25
C ILE A 298 7.03 -29.49 -1.55
N THR A 299 6.57 -30.17 -2.61
CA THR A 299 7.16 -30.11 -3.95
C THR A 299 6.03 -29.93 -4.95
N VAL A 300 5.91 -28.76 -5.55
CA VAL A 300 4.95 -28.48 -6.62
C VAL A 300 5.37 -29.27 -7.86
N SER A 301 4.42 -29.95 -8.47
CA SER A 301 4.60 -30.78 -9.68
C SER A 301 3.84 -30.26 -10.90
N ALA A 302 2.75 -29.50 -10.68
CA ALA A 302 1.99 -28.87 -11.75
C ALA A 302 1.30 -27.58 -11.28
N ILE A 303 1.11 -26.65 -12.22
CA ILE A 303 0.35 -25.41 -12.06
C ILE A 303 -0.82 -25.46 -13.03
N HIS A 304 -2.04 -25.35 -12.51
CA HIS A 304 -3.27 -25.31 -13.30
C HIS A 304 -3.63 -23.86 -13.62
N LEU A 305 -3.86 -23.58 -14.89
CA LEU A 305 -4.13 -22.25 -15.42
C LEU A 305 -5.47 -22.20 -16.11
N GLU A 306 -6.12 -21.04 -16.05
CA GLU A 306 -7.27 -20.67 -16.83
C GLU A 306 -6.94 -19.37 -17.58
N GLU A 307 -6.79 -19.46 -18.92
CA GLU A 307 -6.49 -18.34 -19.78
C GLU A 307 -7.79 -17.66 -20.26
N GLY A 308 -7.80 -16.35 -20.31
CA GLY A 308 -8.88 -15.58 -20.93
C GLY A 308 -10.18 -15.54 -20.13
N SER A 309 -10.20 -15.93 -18.88
CA SER A 309 -11.29 -15.57 -17.97
C SER A 309 -11.16 -14.07 -17.68
N PRO A 310 -12.08 -13.22 -18.18
CA PRO A 310 -12.13 -11.88 -17.66
C PRO A 310 -12.47 -12.03 -16.18
N ILE A 311 -11.49 -11.76 -15.33
CA ILE A 311 -11.83 -11.40 -13.97
C ILE A 311 -12.66 -10.15 -14.17
N ASN A 312 -13.95 -10.21 -13.83
CA ASN A 312 -14.87 -9.08 -13.91
C ASN A 312 -14.43 -8.02 -12.90
N TYR A 313 -13.27 -7.42 -13.15
CA TYR A 313 -13.02 -6.08 -12.71
C TYR A 313 -13.94 -5.21 -13.54
N ASP A 314 -14.76 -4.44 -12.87
CA ASP A 314 -15.66 -3.47 -13.49
C ASP A 314 -14.89 -2.79 -14.61
N SER A 315 -15.42 -2.79 -15.83
CA SER A 315 -14.79 -2.35 -17.08
C SER A 315 -14.20 -0.93 -17.04
N LYS A 316 -14.42 -0.20 -15.94
CA LYS A 316 -13.84 1.10 -15.63
C LYS A 316 -12.37 1.05 -15.17
N THR A 317 -11.84 -0.12 -14.78
CA THR A 317 -10.39 -0.29 -14.50
C THR A 317 -9.56 -0.50 -15.77
N ASP A 318 -10.21 -0.71 -16.91
CA ASP A 318 -9.57 -0.92 -18.22
C ASP A 318 -8.93 0.35 -18.82
N THR A 319 -9.04 1.50 -18.16
CA THR A 319 -8.43 2.76 -18.65
C THR A 319 -6.89 2.77 -18.59
N THR A 320 -6.26 1.71 -18.05
CA THR A 320 -4.79 1.59 -17.99
C THR A 320 -4.15 1.20 -19.33
N ASP A 321 -4.91 0.56 -20.25
CA ASP A 321 -4.38 0.21 -21.57
C ASP A 321 -4.01 1.45 -22.40
N GLY A 322 -4.70 2.59 -22.20
CA GLY A 322 -4.37 3.85 -22.87
C GLY A 322 -3.05 4.47 -22.39
N VAL A 323 -2.75 4.37 -21.11
CA VAL A 323 -1.54 4.97 -20.52
C VAL A 323 -0.28 4.20 -20.93
N ILE A 324 -0.36 2.86 -21.04
CA ILE A 324 0.78 2.04 -21.45
C ILE A 324 1.03 2.18 -22.95
N SER A 325 -0.03 2.21 -23.78
CA SER A 325 0.11 2.41 -25.22
C SER A 325 0.60 3.81 -25.61
N ASP A 326 0.25 4.83 -24.82
CA ASP A 326 0.68 6.20 -25.09
C ASP A 326 2.14 6.45 -24.71
N ILE A 327 2.66 5.77 -23.67
CA ILE A 327 4.10 5.84 -23.34
C ILE A 327 4.93 5.14 -24.43
N ASP A 328 4.52 3.98 -24.90
CA ASP A 328 5.19 3.28 -25.99
C ASP A 328 5.10 4.05 -27.33
N ASN A 329 4.02 4.81 -27.55
CA ASN A 329 3.86 5.68 -28.72
C ASN A 329 4.67 6.98 -28.63
N LEU A 330 4.90 7.54 -27.44
CA LEU A 330 5.74 8.72 -27.25
C LEU A 330 7.23 8.39 -27.47
N GLU A 331 7.70 7.21 -27.08
CA GLU A 331 9.07 6.77 -27.37
C GLU A 331 9.30 6.55 -28.87
N ASN A 332 8.28 6.12 -29.62
CA ASN A 332 8.38 5.96 -31.08
C ASN A 332 8.28 7.27 -31.86
N GLN A 333 7.74 8.35 -31.29
CA GLN A 333 7.68 9.66 -31.93
C GLN A 333 8.95 10.50 -31.73
N SER A 334 9.73 10.25 -30.68
CA SER A 334 10.96 11.01 -30.40
C SER A 334 12.15 10.67 -31.33
N HIS A 335 12.02 9.71 -32.22
CA HIS A 335 13.07 9.30 -33.17
C HIS A 335 12.83 9.74 -34.60
N LEU A 336 11.84 10.61 -34.91
CA LEU A 336 11.47 10.96 -36.30
C LEU A 336 11.56 12.45 -36.67
N ASP A 337 12.04 13.33 -35.80
CA ASP A 337 12.20 14.75 -36.13
C ASP A 337 13.65 15.24 -35.99
N ASP A 338 14.46 14.82 -36.97
CA ASP A 338 15.70 15.54 -37.33
C ASP A 338 15.86 15.43 -38.86
N SER A 339 15.15 16.29 -39.61
CA SER A 339 15.60 16.79 -40.93
C SER A 339 14.66 17.85 -41.50
N ASP A 340 15.26 19.01 -41.71
CA ASP A 340 15.06 19.97 -42.80
C ASP A 340 13.91 21.01 -42.75
N GLU A 341 14.41 22.22 -42.58
CA GLU A 341 13.77 23.51 -42.95
C GLU A 341 13.38 23.58 -44.43
N GLU A 342 12.28 24.18 -44.76
CA GLU A 342 12.16 25.35 -45.65
C GLU A 342 10.69 25.70 -46.03
N ASP A 343 10.42 26.99 -45.81
CA ASP A 343 9.53 27.94 -46.53
C ASP A 343 8.24 27.54 -47.23
N SER A 344 7.08 28.12 -46.83
CA SER A 344 6.42 29.20 -47.57
C SER A 344 4.96 29.53 -47.16
N LYS A 345 4.78 30.78 -46.81
CA LYS A 345 3.68 31.75 -47.11
C LYS A 345 2.22 31.35 -47.20
N SER A 346 1.46 31.97 -46.30
CA SER A 346 0.25 32.79 -46.47
C SER A 346 -0.99 32.26 -47.17
N ASN A 347 -2.15 32.33 -46.46
CA ASN A 347 -3.21 33.29 -46.83
C ASN A 347 -4.34 33.36 -45.79
N ASN A 348 -4.65 34.59 -45.41
CA ASN A 348 -5.83 35.02 -44.66
C ASN A 348 -7.11 34.74 -45.44
N VAL A 349 -8.19 34.35 -44.74
CA VAL A 349 -9.55 34.86 -45.01
C VAL A 349 -10.31 34.96 -43.68
N GLU A 350 -10.64 36.19 -43.33
CA GLU A 350 -11.66 36.55 -42.32
C GLU A 350 -13.04 36.06 -42.72
N LYS A 351 -13.86 35.68 -41.76
CA LYS A 351 -15.27 36.10 -41.66
C LYS A 351 -15.89 35.78 -40.26
N ASP A 352 -16.55 36.76 -39.80
CA ASP A 352 -17.23 37.12 -38.58
C ASP A 352 -18.68 36.50 -38.47
N PRO A 353 -19.40 36.79 -37.37
CA PRO A 353 -19.99 35.80 -36.48
C PRO A 353 -21.55 35.76 -36.61
N ASN A 354 -22.10 34.75 -36.03
CA ASN A 354 -23.38 34.61 -35.33
C ASN A 354 -24.05 33.25 -35.60
N ASP A 355 -24.41 32.67 -34.50
CA ASP A 355 -25.63 31.93 -34.22
C ASP A 355 -25.48 30.45 -33.82
N ASN A 356 -25.96 30.18 -32.62
CA ASN A 356 -26.51 28.89 -32.17
C ASN A 356 -25.56 27.74 -31.81
N ASP A 357 -25.01 27.79 -30.56
CA ASP A 357 -24.38 26.64 -29.92
C ASP A 357 -25.04 26.27 -28.58
N GLU A 358 -26.25 25.73 -28.63
CA GLU A 358 -26.84 25.01 -27.48
C GLU A 358 -27.26 23.56 -27.81
N LYS A 359 -26.83 23.02 -28.94
CA LYS A 359 -27.19 21.65 -29.37
C LYS A 359 -26.01 20.72 -29.65
N HIS A 360 -24.77 21.16 -29.48
CA HIS A 360 -23.60 20.32 -29.82
C HIS A 360 -23.07 19.48 -28.62
N ASP A 361 -23.27 19.94 -27.40
CA ASP A 361 -22.75 19.20 -26.23
C ASP A 361 -23.51 17.91 -25.90
N SER A 362 -24.82 17.84 -26.24
CA SER A 362 -25.59 16.62 -26.00
C SER A 362 -25.27 15.47 -26.97
N ALA A 363 -24.71 15.79 -28.15
CA ALA A 363 -24.37 14.79 -29.17
C ALA A 363 -23.05 14.09 -28.86
N ILE A 364 -22.08 14.81 -28.31
CA ILE A 364 -20.76 14.25 -27.95
C ILE A 364 -20.88 13.33 -26.73
N VAL A 365 -21.66 13.75 -25.74
CA VAL A 365 -21.96 12.90 -24.55
C VAL A 365 -22.72 11.64 -24.95
N SER A 366 -23.66 11.73 -25.91
CA SER A 366 -24.40 10.57 -26.42
C SER A 366 -23.52 9.60 -27.22
N GLU A 367 -22.50 10.10 -27.92
CA GLU A 367 -21.62 9.27 -28.73
C GLU A 367 -20.54 8.59 -27.87
N VAL A 368 -20.07 9.26 -26.83
CA VAL A 368 -19.19 8.68 -25.78
C VAL A 368 -19.94 7.63 -24.97
N MET A 369 -21.20 7.90 -24.60
CA MET A 369 -22.04 6.92 -23.90
C MET A 369 -22.39 5.69 -24.74
N LYS A 370 -22.50 5.83 -26.07
CA LYS A 370 -22.68 4.70 -26.98
C LYS A 370 -21.41 3.86 -27.16
N SER A 371 -20.24 4.47 -27.12
CA SER A 371 -18.97 3.75 -27.14
C SER A 371 -18.69 2.97 -25.86
N LEU A 372 -19.35 3.35 -24.76
CA LEU A 372 -19.23 2.70 -23.45
C LEU A 372 -20.27 1.59 -23.21
N HIS A 373 -21.10 1.23 -24.20
CA HIS A 373 -22.09 0.12 -24.11
C HIS A 373 -23.03 0.19 -22.90
N ILE A 374 -23.50 1.39 -22.52
CA ILE A 374 -24.54 1.55 -21.51
C ILE A 374 -25.90 1.59 -22.24
N THR A 375 -26.60 0.47 -22.26
CA THR A 375 -27.99 0.38 -22.68
C THR A 375 -28.88 0.27 -21.46
N ASP A 376 -29.91 1.13 -21.38
CA ASP A 376 -30.98 1.05 -20.36
C ASP A 376 -31.58 -0.35 -20.33
N GLY A 377 -31.58 -0.97 -19.14
CA GLY A 377 -32.06 -2.31 -18.94
C GLY A 377 -33.57 -2.39 -18.87
N GLU A 378 -34.23 -2.94 -19.88
CA GLU A 378 -35.47 -3.64 -19.71
C GLU A 378 -35.21 -5.14 -19.45
N GLU A 379 -35.66 -5.61 -18.31
CA GLU A 379 -35.67 -7.03 -17.96
C GLU A 379 -36.43 -7.84 -18.99
N LYS A 380 -35.71 -8.69 -19.72
CA LYS A 380 -36.30 -9.93 -20.28
C LYS A 380 -35.38 -11.08 -19.95
N SER A 381 -35.82 -11.92 -19.02
CA SER A 381 -35.24 -13.22 -18.76
C SER A 381 -35.19 -14.06 -20.02
N SER A 382 -33.99 -14.36 -20.47
CA SER A 382 -33.73 -15.53 -21.29
C SER A 382 -32.40 -16.13 -20.87
N THR A 383 -32.49 -17.23 -20.15
CA THR A 383 -31.40 -18.14 -19.86
C THR A 383 -30.77 -18.61 -21.17
N ASN A 384 -29.65 -18.01 -21.56
CA ASN A 384 -28.69 -18.63 -22.43
C ASN A 384 -27.39 -18.78 -21.67
N ASN A 385 -27.14 -20.01 -21.18
CA ASN A 385 -25.85 -20.49 -20.75
C ASN A 385 -24.88 -20.48 -21.96
N GLU A 386 -24.25 -19.39 -22.26
CA GLU A 386 -22.98 -19.40 -22.97
C GLU A 386 -21.90 -19.82 -21.97
N LYS A 387 -21.61 -21.14 -21.93
CA LYS A 387 -20.36 -21.65 -21.39
C LYS A 387 -19.25 -21.05 -22.25
N THR A 388 -18.62 -19.99 -21.77
CA THR A 388 -17.29 -19.59 -22.23
C THR A 388 -16.37 -20.79 -22.00
N ASN A 389 -15.90 -21.41 -23.08
CA ASN A 389 -14.90 -22.48 -23.03
C ASN A 389 -13.56 -21.86 -22.63
N SER A 390 -13.34 -21.62 -21.34
CA SER A 390 -12.00 -21.39 -20.80
C SER A 390 -11.22 -22.70 -21.00
N LYS A 391 -10.09 -22.62 -21.71
CA LYS A 391 -9.20 -23.76 -21.89
C LYS A 391 -8.33 -23.89 -20.66
N GLU A 392 -8.57 -24.90 -19.86
CA GLU A 392 -7.66 -25.30 -18.81
C GLU A 392 -6.31 -25.69 -19.43
N LYS A 393 -5.22 -25.11 -18.93
CA LYS A 393 -3.86 -25.41 -19.31
C LYS A 393 -3.07 -25.81 -18.09
N ILE A 394 -2.21 -26.79 -18.22
CA ILE A 394 -1.38 -27.29 -17.12
C ILE A 394 0.08 -27.12 -17.48
N ILE A 395 0.85 -26.49 -16.59
CA ILE A 395 2.31 -26.44 -16.66
C ILE A 395 2.86 -27.50 -15.70
N TYR A 396 3.56 -28.50 -16.25
CA TYR A 396 4.25 -29.50 -15.45
C TYR A 396 5.66 -29.02 -15.10
N LEU A 397 6.02 -29.08 -13.82
CA LEU A 397 7.30 -28.67 -13.31
C LEU A 397 8.31 -29.83 -13.35
N ASN A 398 9.51 -29.56 -13.85
CA ASN A 398 10.67 -30.41 -13.72
C ASN A 398 11.25 -30.36 -12.30
N ASP A 399 12.16 -31.26 -11.97
CA ASP A 399 12.74 -31.37 -10.62
C ASP A 399 13.49 -30.10 -10.18
N ASN A 400 14.06 -29.37 -11.12
CA ASN A 400 14.83 -28.15 -10.87
C ASN A 400 13.97 -26.87 -10.90
N ASP A 401 12.78 -26.93 -11.48
CA ASP A 401 11.88 -25.78 -11.56
C ASP A 401 11.41 -25.34 -10.17
N LYS A 402 11.12 -24.05 -10.02
CA LYS A 402 10.62 -23.46 -8.79
C LYS A 402 9.27 -22.78 -9.00
N CYS A 403 8.44 -22.82 -7.96
CA CYS A 403 7.15 -22.15 -7.91
C CYS A 403 7.13 -21.22 -6.70
N ILE A 404 6.86 -19.95 -6.91
CA ILE A 404 6.82 -18.91 -5.87
C ILE A 404 5.48 -18.21 -5.94
N MET A 405 4.71 -18.21 -4.86
CA MET A 405 3.32 -17.76 -4.85
C MET A 405 3.13 -16.52 -3.98
N ILE A 406 2.46 -15.52 -4.50
CA ILE A 406 1.79 -14.48 -3.71
C ILE A 406 0.49 -15.09 -3.16
N ASN A 407 0.39 -15.22 -1.83
CA ASN A 407 -0.74 -15.88 -1.17
C ASN A 407 -1.88 -14.94 -0.77
N GLY A 408 -1.94 -13.74 -1.34
CA GLY A 408 -3.02 -12.78 -1.15
C GLY A 408 -2.58 -11.37 -1.48
N CYS A 409 -3.54 -10.51 -1.83
CA CYS A 409 -3.33 -9.10 -2.08
C CYS A 409 -4.35 -8.27 -1.30
N MET A 410 -3.90 -7.19 -0.70
CA MET A 410 -4.73 -6.29 0.11
C MET A 410 -5.78 -5.54 -0.72
N THR A 411 -5.52 -5.34 -2.00
CA THR A 411 -6.42 -4.64 -2.92
C THR A 411 -7.24 -5.59 -3.79
N ASP A 412 -7.24 -6.90 -3.47
CA ASP A 412 -8.14 -7.84 -4.13
C ASP A 412 -9.59 -7.38 -3.98
N ASN A 413 -10.38 -7.60 -5.04
CA ASN A 413 -11.79 -7.22 -5.12
C ASN A 413 -12.05 -5.71 -4.96
N ALA A 414 -11.04 -4.86 -5.16
CA ALA A 414 -11.26 -3.42 -5.18
C ALA A 414 -12.16 -3.03 -6.35
N THR A 415 -13.13 -2.14 -6.10
CA THR A 415 -14.07 -1.62 -7.12
C THR A 415 -14.02 -0.12 -7.19
N LEU A 416 -14.31 0.44 -8.33
CA LEU A 416 -14.33 1.88 -8.55
C LEU A 416 -15.75 2.39 -8.73
N GLY A 417 -15.99 3.57 -8.18
CA GLY A 417 -17.09 4.43 -8.56
C GLY A 417 -16.61 5.52 -9.52
N ASP A 418 -17.42 6.55 -9.67
CA ASP A 418 -17.07 7.79 -10.35
C ASP A 418 -17.83 8.96 -9.69
N TYR A 419 -17.78 10.14 -10.32
CA TYR A 419 -18.46 11.33 -9.80
C TYR A 419 -19.95 11.10 -9.49
N TYR A 420 -20.63 10.26 -10.28
CA TYR A 420 -22.08 10.00 -10.22
C TYR A 420 -22.46 8.62 -9.67
N THR A 421 -21.52 7.71 -9.55
CA THR A 421 -21.80 6.34 -9.14
C THR A 421 -20.91 5.93 -7.95
N ALA A 422 -21.51 5.25 -6.97
CA ALA A 422 -20.79 4.65 -5.86
C ALA A 422 -20.07 3.37 -6.30
N PRO A 423 -18.94 3.03 -5.67
CA PRO A 423 -18.31 1.73 -5.88
C PRO A 423 -19.19 0.60 -5.31
N LYS A 424 -18.96 -0.62 -5.74
CA LYS A 424 -19.64 -1.79 -5.17
C LYS A 424 -18.80 -2.38 -4.06
N PHE A 425 -19.45 -2.88 -3.01
CA PHE A 425 -18.77 -3.69 -2.01
C PHE A 425 -18.74 -5.15 -2.48
N ASP A 426 -17.58 -5.64 -2.94
CA ASP A 426 -17.39 -7.02 -3.38
C ASP A 426 -16.75 -7.84 -2.27
N ASP A 427 -17.60 -8.56 -1.51
CA ASP A 427 -17.20 -9.45 -0.41
C ASP A 427 -16.98 -10.90 -0.86
N SER A 428 -16.89 -11.16 -2.16
CA SER A 428 -16.55 -12.48 -2.69
C SER A 428 -15.11 -12.86 -2.30
N LYS A 429 -14.83 -14.16 -2.26
CA LYS A 429 -13.51 -14.64 -1.88
C LYS A 429 -12.45 -14.24 -2.91
N PRO A 430 -11.35 -13.57 -2.51
CA PRO A 430 -10.30 -13.18 -3.41
C PRO A 430 -9.60 -14.38 -4.05
N MET A 431 -9.18 -14.23 -5.29
CA MET A 431 -8.54 -15.28 -6.09
C MET A 431 -7.29 -15.87 -5.43
N GLY A 432 -6.41 -15.02 -4.90
CA GLY A 432 -5.20 -15.45 -4.20
C GLY A 432 -5.50 -16.22 -2.91
N SER A 433 -6.50 -15.76 -2.16
CA SER A 433 -6.98 -16.44 -0.95
C SER A 433 -7.64 -17.79 -1.27
N GLU A 434 -8.42 -17.86 -2.34
CA GLU A 434 -9.04 -19.11 -2.79
C GLU A 434 -7.99 -20.18 -3.13
N LEU A 435 -6.96 -19.79 -3.87
CA LEU A 435 -5.83 -20.67 -4.20
C LEU A 435 -5.09 -21.10 -2.92
N TRP A 436 -4.81 -20.15 -2.02
CA TRP A 436 -4.14 -20.44 -0.76
C TRP A 436 -4.93 -21.42 0.09
N GLU A 437 -6.26 -21.27 0.20
CA GLU A 437 -7.11 -22.22 0.93
C GLU A 437 -7.04 -23.63 0.32
N LYS A 438 -7.14 -23.75 -1.01
CA LYS A 438 -7.01 -25.03 -1.70
C LYS A 438 -5.70 -25.76 -1.39
N ILE A 439 -4.58 -25.06 -1.50
CA ILE A 439 -3.27 -25.68 -1.27
C ILE A 439 -2.98 -25.98 0.20
N SER A 440 -3.52 -25.17 1.13
CA SER A 440 -3.36 -25.41 2.57
C SER A 440 -4.06 -26.68 3.04
N LEU A 441 -5.14 -27.08 2.34
CA LEU A 441 -5.81 -28.36 2.57
C LEU A 441 -5.01 -29.56 2.03
N LYS A 442 -4.16 -29.35 1.01
CA LYS A 442 -3.33 -30.41 0.40
C LYS A 442 -2.05 -30.68 1.19
N LYS A 443 -1.47 -29.64 1.81
CA LYS A 443 -0.17 -29.74 2.50
C LYS A 443 -0.20 -28.99 3.84
N PRO A 444 0.23 -29.63 4.93
CA PRO A 444 0.37 -28.93 6.22
C PRO A 444 1.52 -27.94 6.19
N GLY A 445 1.44 -26.88 7.01
CA GLY A 445 2.47 -25.86 7.14
C GLY A 445 2.37 -24.72 6.12
N LEU A 446 1.29 -24.67 5.33
CA LEU A 446 0.99 -23.57 4.40
C LEU A 446 0.09 -22.50 5.01
N GLY A 447 -0.06 -22.45 6.33
CA GLY A 447 -0.83 -21.42 7.03
C GLY A 447 -2.35 -21.59 6.89
N CYS A 448 -3.08 -20.51 7.22
CA CYS A 448 -4.54 -20.45 7.16
C CYS A 448 -5.00 -19.07 6.66
N PRO A 449 -5.64 -18.96 5.49
CA PRO A 449 -6.10 -17.67 4.95
C PRO A 449 -7.33 -17.10 5.67
N LYS A 450 -8.12 -17.92 6.37
CA LYS A 450 -9.41 -17.53 6.94
C LYS A 450 -9.37 -16.30 7.85
N PRO A 451 -8.43 -16.17 8.81
CA PRO A 451 -8.38 -14.97 9.65
C PRO A 451 -8.25 -13.68 8.85
N PHE A 452 -7.62 -13.73 7.69
CA PHE A 452 -7.34 -12.54 6.88
C PHE A 452 -8.48 -12.20 5.90
N PHE A 453 -9.20 -13.19 5.36
CA PHE A 453 -10.09 -13.01 4.22
C PHE A 453 -11.56 -13.38 4.47
N ASP A 454 -11.94 -13.78 5.69
CA ASP A 454 -13.34 -14.10 6.01
C ASP A 454 -14.11 -12.89 6.59
N TYR A 455 -13.47 -11.73 6.77
CA TYR A 455 -14.06 -10.57 7.45
C TYR A 455 -13.99 -9.25 6.64
N PRO A 456 -14.41 -9.20 5.36
CA PRO A 456 -14.27 -8.01 4.51
C PRO A 456 -14.98 -6.77 5.08
N LYS A 457 -16.08 -6.96 5.84
CA LYS A 457 -16.78 -5.85 6.49
C LYS A 457 -15.99 -5.17 7.61
N MET A 458 -14.97 -5.83 8.16
CA MET A 458 -14.06 -5.24 9.15
C MET A 458 -12.81 -4.65 8.52
N THR A 459 -12.29 -5.30 7.47
CA THR A 459 -10.98 -4.99 6.89
C THR A 459 -11.03 -3.96 5.76
N ASN A 460 -12.22 -3.49 5.42
CA ASN A 460 -12.38 -2.52 4.35
C ASN A 460 -12.07 -1.09 4.80
N TRP A 461 -11.65 -0.30 3.86
CA TRP A 461 -11.72 1.15 3.86
C TRP A 461 -11.92 1.63 2.41
N GLU A 462 -12.27 2.89 2.26
CA GLU A 462 -12.52 3.47 0.97
C GLU A 462 -11.63 4.66 0.74
N SER A 463 -10.90 4.65 -0.37
CA SER A 463 -10.16 5.82 -0.83
C SER A 463 -10.93 6.57 -1.90
N PHE A 464 -10.54 7.80 -2.15
CA PHE A 464 -11.04 8.59 -3.26
C PHE A 464 -9.94 9.47 -3.83
N THR A 465 -9.94 9.64 -5.15
CA THR A 465 -9.02 10.53 -5.85
C THR A 465 -9.80 11.67 -6.49
N VAL A 466 -9.42 12.89 -6.17
CA VAL A 466 -9.99 14.11 -6.74
C VAL A 466 -9.06 14.61 -7.83
N THR A 467 -9.55 14.72 -9.05
CA THR A 467 -8.84 15.29 -10.20
C THR A 467 -9.52 16.58 -10.64
N CYS A 468 -8.74 17.66 -10.67
CA CYS A 468 -9.23 18.99 -11.01
C CYS A 468 -8.48 19.57 -12.21
N LYS A 469 -9.21 20.30 -13.06
CA LYS A 469 -8.60 21.25 -13.98
C LYS A 469 -8.20 22.51 -13.20
N GLY A 470 -6.95 22.92 -13.30
CA GLY A 470 -6.45 24.04 -12.51
C GLY A 470 -6.14 23.67 -11.06
N ASN A 471 -6.04 24.66 -10.20
CA ASN A 471 -5.55 24.49 -8.82
C ASN A 471 -6.41 25.21 -7.76
N THR A 472 -7.65 25.53 -8.06
CA THR A 472 -8.54 26.29 -7.16
C THR A 472 -8.73 25.59 -5.82
N LEU A 473 -9.20 24.32 -5.85
CA LEU A 473 -9.42 23.54 -4.63
C LEU A 473 -8.09 23.29 -3.88
N LEU A 474 -7.02 22.99 -4.59
CA LEU A 474 -5.71 22.77 -3.98
C LEU A 474 -5.22 23.98 -3.22
N LYS A 475 -5.37 25.21 -3.76
CA LYS A 475 -5.05 26.46 -3.07
C LYS A 475 -5.88 26.66 -1.81
N TYR A 476 -7.16 26.35 -1.84
CA TYR A 476 -7.99 26.44 -0.64
C TYR A 476 -7.54 25.45 0.45
N ILE A 477 -7.17 24.22 0.06
CA ILE A 477 -6.62 23.23 1.01
C ILE A 477 -5.29 23.73 1.59
N GLU A 478 -4.40 24.30 0.78
CA GLU A 478 -3.15 24.90 1.26
C GLU A 478 -3.39 26.06 2.24
N GLN A 479 -4.31 26.95 1.90
CA GLN A 479 -4.66 28.10 2.76
C GLN A 479 -5.25 27.63 4.09
N PHE A 480 -6.12 26.62 4.07
CA PHE A 480 -6.75 26.05 5.24
C PHE A 480 -5.72 25.37 6.15
N SER A 481 -4.90 24.50 5.59
CA SER A 481 -4.00 23.61 6.34
C SER A 481 -2.60 24.15 6.55
N MET A 482 -2.18 25.12 5.76
CA MET A 482 -0.79 25.56 5.59
C MET A 482 0.16 24.42 5.14
N ASN A 483 -0.39 23.30 4.69
CA ASN A 483 0.36 22.19 4.13
C ASN A 483 0.65 22.44 2.65
N ILE A 484 1.93 22.43 2.29
CA ILE A 484 2.36 22.59 0.90
C ILE A 484 2.24 21.23 0.18
N PRO A 485 1.75 21.15 -1.06
CA PRO A 485 1.71 19.93 -1.82
C PRO A 485 3.06 19.20 -1.84
N GLY A 486 3.05 17.91 -1.56
CA GLY A 486 4.24 17.08 -1.48
C GLY A 486 5.00 17.14 -0.15
N SER A 487 4.86 18.18 0.65
CA SER A 487 5.50 18.25 1.99
C SER A 487 4.49 18.19 3.13
N GLY A 488 3.23 18.49 2.88
CA GLY A 488 2.18 18.60 3.90
C GLY A 488 1.72 17.27 4.50
N ALA A 489 2.05 16.16 3.89
CA ALA A 489 1.67 14.82 4.36
C ALA A 489 0.15 14.63 4.58
N LEU A 490 -0.21 13.86 5.58
CA LEU A 490 -1.57 13.44 5.91
C LEU A 490 -2.24 14.41 6.87
N MET A 491 -3.45 14.87 6.52
CA MET A 491 -4.34 15.66 7.39
C MET A 491 -5.62 14.87 7.64
N THR A 492 -6.02 14.72 8.90
CA THR A 492 -7.17 13.93 9.32
C THR A 492 -8.22 14.82 9.99
N PHE A 493 -9.46 14.70 9.57
CA PHE A 493 -10.64 15.26 10.26
C PHE A 493 -11.03 14.27 11.38
N LYS A 494 -10.45 14.48 12.58
CA LYS A 494 -10.50 13.50 13.68
C LYS A 494 -11.91 13.22 14.22
N ASP A 495 -12.81 14.17 14.05
CA ASP A 495 -14.19 14.06 14.51
C ASP A 495 -15.16 13.70 13.36
N SER A 496 -14.67 13.49 12.13
CA SER A 496 -15.47 12.99 11.02
C SER A 496 -16.00 11.58 11.33
N SER A 497 -17.28 11.36 11.08
CA SER A 497 -17.91 10.05 11.24
C SER A 497 -17.25 8.97 10.38
N TRP A 498 -16.65 9.34 9.26
CA TRP A 498 -15.87 8.45 8.40
C TRP A 498 -14.40 8.34 8.80
N LEU A 499 -13.95 9.14 9.78
CA LEU A 499 -12.52 9.37 10.08
C LEU A 499 -11.75 9.68 8.81
N MET A 500 -12.24 10.68 8.09
CA MET A 500 -11.71 11.07 6.79
C MET A 500 -10.32 11.69 6.91
N SER A 501 -9.44 11.31 6.00
CA SER A 501 -8.10 11.89 5.85
C SER A 501 -7.85 12.27 4.39
N ILE A 502 -7.07 13.32 4.17
CA ILE A 502 -6.59 13.70 2.83
C ILE A 502 -5.07 13.80 2.79
N VAL A 503 -4.51 13.54 1.63
CA VAL A 503 -3.09 13.66 1.33
C VAL A 503 -2.92 14.45 0.04
N VAL A 504 -2.18 15.54 0.12
CA VAL A 504 -1.85 16.34 -1.05
C VAL A 504 -0.42 16.02 -1.46
N ALA A 505 -0.31 15.18 -2.50
CA ALA A 505 0.97 14.80 -3.06
C ALA A 505 1.65 15.96 -3.80
N ALA A 506 2.94 15.83 -4.10
CA ALA A 506 3.62 16.71 -5.03
C ALA A 506 2.92 16.65 -6.40
N GLN A 507 2.98 17.76 -7.13
CA GLN A 507 2.42 17.87 -8.47
C GLN A 507 3.54 18.01 -9.50
N PRO A 508 3.50 17.29 -10.63
CA PRO A 508 2.52 16.24 -10.98
C PRO A 508 2.71 14.97 -10.15
N HIS A 509 1.60 14.24 -9.89
CA HIS A 509 1.63 12.96 -9.15
C HIS A 509 1.59 11.74 -10.08
N PHE A 510 1.27 11.94 -11.34
CA PHE A 510 1.35 10.94 -12.42
C PHE A 510 2.21 11.48 -13.55
N LYS A 511 2.98 10.62 -14.21
CA LYS A 511 3.85 11.01 -15.32
C LYS A 511 3.09 11.65 -16.48
N ASN A 512 1.89 11.16 -16.78
CA ASN A 512 1.00 11.68 -17.81
C ASN A 512 0.07 12.80 -17.34
N GLN A 513 0.26 13.35 -16.13
CA GLN A 513 -0.55 14.44 -15.60
C GLN A 513 -0.15 15.79 -16.23
N PRO A 514 -1.08 16.49 -16.92
CA PRO A 514 -0.82 17.81 -17.46
C PRO A 514 -0.53 18.87 -16.39
N MET A 515 0.23 19.89 -16.73
CA MET A 515 0.61 20.99 -15.81
C MET A 515 -0.58 21.80 -15.28
N ASP A 516 -1.71 21.79 -15.99
CA ASP A 516 -2.95 22.49 -15.61
C ASP A 516 -3.96 21.55 -14.91
N THR A 517 -3.53 20.36 -14.54
CA THR A 517 -4.31 19.39 -13.78
C THR A 517 -3.71 19.19 -12.39
N THR A 518 -4.55 19.15 -11.36
CA THR A 518 -4.13 18.89 -9.99
C THR A 518 -4.86 17.68 -9.43
N ILE A 519 -4.18 16.94 -8.56
CA ILE A 519 -4.68 15.71 -7.97
C ILE A 519 -4.39 15.71 -6.48
N PHE A 520 -5.35 15.27 -5.69
CA PHE A 520 -5.11 14.80 -4.34
C PHE A 520 -5.97 13.57 -4.08
N TRP A 521 -5.65 12.83 -3.04
CA TRP A 521 -6.42 11.66 -2.65
C TRP A 521 -6.73 11.71 -1.16
N GLY A 522 -7.76 10.99 -0.78
CA GLY A 522 -8.14 10.83 0.61
C GLY A 522 -8.74 9.46 0.87
N TYR A 523 -9.09 9.19 2.10
CA TYR A 523 -9.73 7.94 2.50
C TYR A 523 -10.54 8.11 3.77
N GLY A 524 -11.52 7.22 3.97
CA GLY A 524 -12.23 7.03 5.21
C GLY A 524 -12.06 5.62 5.74
N LEU A 525 -11.83 5.49 7.05
CA LEU A 525 -11.66 4.19 7.71
C LEU A 525 -12.97 3.58 8.21
N TYR A 526 -14.03 4.38 8.39
CA TYR A 526 -15.32 3.94 8.92
C TYR A 526 -16.39 4.05 7.84
N THR A 527 -16.32 3.16 6.85
CA THR A 527 -17.11 3.22 5.62
C THR A 527 -18.58 2.89 5.79
N ASP A 528 -18.94 2.20 6.88
CA ASP A 528 -20.31 1.78 7.24
C ASP A 528 -21.11 2.85 7.99
N LYS A 529 -20.51 3.98 8.34
CA LYS A 529 -21.16 5.07 9.07
C LYS A 529 -21.68 6.13 8.13
N ASN A 530 -22.83 6.71 8.48
CA ASN A 530 -23.32 7.90 7.80
C ASN A 530 -22.34 9.06 8.00
N GLY A 531 -22.16 9.87 6.96
CA GLY A 531 -21.40 11.10 7.04
C GLY A 531 -22.03 12.11 8.00
N ASP A 532 -21.28 13.13 8.36
CA ASP A 532 -21.75 14.20 9.25
C ASP A 532 -22.70 15.16 8.51
N TYR A 533 -22.56 15.27 7.20
CA TYR A 533 -23.33 16.16 6.32
C TYR A 533 -24.08 15.37 5.25
N ILE A 534 -23.52 14.29 4.76
CA ILE A 534 -24.17 13.33 3.85
C ILE A 534 -24.75 12.20 4.69
N ASN A 535 -26.08 12.15 4.83
CA ASN A 535 -26.76 11.14 5.66
C ASN A 535 -26.81 9.76 4.96
N LYS A 536 -25.61 9.21 4.68
CA LYS A 536 -25.40 7.99 3.91
C LYS A 536 -24.05 7.37 4.29
N PRO A 537 -23.91 6.03 4.37
CA PRO A 537 -22.62 5.40 4.56
C PRO A 537 -21.62 5.77 3.45
N MET A 538 -20.34 5.95 3.79
CA MET A 538 -19.34 6.32 2.80
C MET A 538 -19.31 5.34 1.63
N MET A 539 -19.37 4.04 1.93
CA MET A 539 -19.33 2.95 0.94
C MET A 539 -20.50 2.95 -0.07
N GLU A 540 -21.54 3.76 0.17
CA GLU A 540 -22.68 3.94 -0.71
C GLU A 540 -22.67 5.31 -1.40
N CYS A 541 -21.65 6.14 -1.12
CA CYS A 541 -21.57 7.50 -1.65
C CYS A 541 -20.94 7.53 -3.04
N THR A 542 -21.45 8.42 -3.87
CA THR A 542 -20.83 8.80 -5.14
C THR A 542 -19.63 9.71 -4.89
N GLY A 543 -18.79 9.92 -5.91
CA GLY A 543 -17.68 10.86 -5.81
C GLY A 543 -18.14 12.28 -5.47
N GLU A 544 -19.28 12.74 -6.02
CA GLU A 544 -19.87 14.05 -5.68
C GLU A 544 -20.21 14.13 -4.18
N GLU A 545 -20.87 13.11 -3.64
CA GLU A 545 -21.29 13.09 -2.23
C GLU A 545 -20.07 13.11 -1.29
N ILE A 546 -19.00 12.34 -1.61
CA ILE A 546 -17.75 12.36 -0.86
C ILE A 546 -17.07 13.73 -0.93
N LEU A 547 -17.04 14.36 -2.10
CA LEU A 547 -16.49 15.70 -2.25
C LEU A 547 -17.28 16.73 -1.42
N ILE A 548 -18.61 16.66 -1.42
CA ILE A 548 -19.46 17.57 -0.64
C ILE A 548 -19.18 17.41 0.85
N GLU A 549 -19.11 16.18 1.37
CA GLU A 549 -18.73 15.92 2.76
C GLU A 549 -17.38 16.56 3.11
N LEU A 550 -16.38 16.38 2.24
CA LEU A 550 -15.05 16.98 2.38
C LEU A 550 -15.12 18.53 2.38
N LEU A 551 -15.90 19.13 1.48
CA LEU A 551 -16.03 20.59 1.42
C LEU A 551 -16.67 21.18 2.70
N TYR A 552 -17.57 20.45 3.34
CA TYR A 552 -18.08 20.84 4.66
C TYR A 552 -17.00 20.79 5.74
N HIS A 553 -16.22 19.72 5.81
CA HIS A 553 -15.13 19.61 6.77
C HIS A 553 -14.02 20.65 6.54
N LEU A 554 -13.80 21.07 5.30
CA LEU A 554 -12.87 22.16 4.96
C LEU A 554 -13.47 23.56 5.14
N HIS A 555 -14.74 23.70 5.52
CA HIS A 555 -15.48 24.97 5.56
C HIS A 555 -15.49 25.70 4.20
N LEU A 556 -15.55 24.95 3.10
CA LEU A 556 -15.53 25.46 1.73
C LEU A 556 -16.87 25.31 1.00
N ILE A 557 -17.94 24.95 1.70
CA ILE A 557 -19.23 24.69 1.07
C ILE A 557 -19.83 25.93 0.37
N ASP A 558 -19.53 27.12 0.85
CA ASP A 558 -19.89 28.39 0.22
C ASP A 558 -19.13 28.67 -1.09
N LYS A 559 -18.07 27.91 -1.37
CA LYS A 559 -17.28 27.93 -2.61
C LYS A 559 -17.63 26.77 -3.54
N LYS A 560 -18.61 25.95 -3.20
CA LYS A 560 -18.97 24.75 -3.94
C LYS A 560 -19.09 25.02 -5.45
N GLU A 561 -19.87 26.00 -5.86
CA GLU A 561 -20.12 26.28 -7.29
C GLU A 561 -18.86 26.70 -8.06
N GLU A 562 -17.91 27.37 -7.41
CA GLU A 562 -16.63 27.73 -7.98
C GLU A 562 -15.75 26.50 -8.14
N ILE A 563 -15.67 25.66 -7.11
CA ILE A 563 -14.85 24.45 -7.07
C ILE A 563 -15.34 23.41 -8.08
N LEU A 564 -16.65 23.18 -8.13
CA LEU A 564 -17.22 22.16 -9.02
C LEU A 564 -16.98 22.40 -10.51
N LYS A 565 -16.74 23.64 -10.93
CA LYS A 565 -16.38 23.96 -12.33
C LYS A 565 -15.05 23.37 -12.75
N ASP A 566 -14.15 23.18 -11.80
CA ASP A 566 -12.80 22.68 -12.04
C ASP A 566 -12.68 21.17 -11.82
N ILE A 567 -13.74 20.49 -11.33
CA ILE A 567 -13.71 19.04 -11.09
C ILE A 567 -13.80 18.29 -12.44
N ILE A 568 -12.80 17.47 -12.69
CA ILE A 568 -12.81 16.49 -13.80
C ILE A 568 -13.52 15.23 -13.33
N ASN A 569 -13.07 14.68 -12.19
CA ASN A 569 -13.67 13.50 -11.59
C ASN A 569 -13.32 13.41 -10.10
N VAL A 570 -14.15 12.70 -9.37
CA VAL A 570 -13.86 12.19 -8.02
C VAL A 570 -14.14 10.70 -8.06
N ILE A 571 -13.10 9.91 -7.97
CA ILE A 571 -13.18 8.46 -8.14
C ILE A 571 -13.04 7.78 -6.78
N PRO A 572 -14.14 7.32 -6.16
CA PRO A 572 -14.08 6.47 -4.97
C PRO A 572 -13.62 5.06 -5.35
N CYS A 573 -12.83 4.45 -4.47
CA CYS A 573 -12.32 3.10 -4.60
C CYS A 573 -12.59 2.33 -3.31
N MET A 574 -13.55 1.41 -3.35
CA MET A 574 -13.85 0.52 -2.24
C MET A 574 -12.87 -0.66 -2.24
N MET A 575 -12.23 -0.92 -1.12
CA MET A 575 -11.24 -1.97 -0.95
C MET A 575 -11.62 -2.88 0.24
N PRO A 576 -12.30 -4.01 0.00
CA PRO A 576 -12.82 -4.87 1.06
C PRO A 576 -11.75 -5.49 1.97
N TYR A 577 -10.54 -5.72 1.44
CA TYR A 577 -9.48 -6.48 2.11
C TYR A 577 -8.24 -5.65 2.46
N ILE A 578 -8.32 -4.33 2.37
CA ILE A 578 -7.14 -3.45 2.48
C ILE A 578 -6.41 -3.54 3.83
N ASP A 579 -7.13 -3.80 4.92
CA ASP A 579 -6.58 -3.98 6.27
C ASP A 579 -6.53 -5.45 6.72
N SER A 580 -6.73 -6.40 5.80
CA SER A 580 -6.79 -7.83 6.11
C SER A 580 -5.53 -8.37 6.79
N GLN A 581 -4.35 -7.81 6.48
CA GLN A 581 -3.09 -8.18 7.12
C GLN A 581 -3.02 -7.80 8.61
N PHE A 582 -3.92 -6.93 9.09
CA PHE A 582 -4.00 -6.54 10.49
C PHE A 582 -5.02 -7.34 11.31
N GLN A 583 -5.64 -8.35 10.73
CA GLN A 583 -6.58 -9.21 11.47
C GLN A 583 -5.90 -9.92 12.64
N PRO A 584 -6.57 -10.04 13.80
CA PRO A 584 -6.16 -10.91 14.88
C PRO A 584 -5.99 -12.35 14.38
N ARG A 585 -4.87 -12.96 14.73
CA ARG A 585 -4.47 -14.25 14.19
C ARG A 585 -3.59 -15.02 15.16
N LYS A 586 -3.45 -16.32 14.91
CA LYS A 586 -2.39 -17.13 15.52
C LYS A 586 -1.09 -16.95 14.74
N MET A 587 0.04 -17.11 15.40
CA MET A 587 1.34 -17.07 14.72
C MET A 587 1.42 -18.08 13.57
N SER A 588 0.79 -19.25 13.72
CA SER A 588 0.77 -20.32 12.72
C SER A 588 -0.09 -20.03 11.48
N ASP A 589 -0.92 -18.99 11.50
CA ASP A 589 -1.83 -18.70 10.37
C ASP A 589 -1.06 -18.12 9.18
N ARG A 590 0.07 -17.45 9.40
CA ARG A 590 1.00 -17.11 8.34
C ARG A 590 2.02 -18.23 8.14
N PRO A 591 2.19 -18.73 6.91
CA PRO A 591 3.25 -19.68 6.61
C PRO A 591 4.62 -19.01 6.64
N ASP A 592 5.67 -19.79 6.90
CA ASP A 592 7.03 -19.35 6.62
C ASP A 592 7.18 -19.01 5.13
N VAL A 593 8.06 -18.05 4.79
CA VAL A 593 8.36 -17.69 3.38
C VAL A 593 8.75 -18.95 2.58
N VAL A 594 9.62 -19.79 3.12
CA VAL A 594 9.89 -21.12 2.58
C VAL A 594 9.40 -22.16 3.59
N PRO A 595 8.20 -22.74 3.38
CA PRO A 595 7.60 -23.65 4.34
C PRO A 595 8.51 -24.86 4.62
N LYS A 596 8.53 -25.32 5.86
CA LYS A 596 9.37 -26.44 6.30
C LYS A 596 9.12 -27.69 5.45
N GLY A 597 10.18 -28.24 4.87
CA GLY A 597 10.11 -29.40 3.98
C GLY A 597 9.84 -29.06 2.52
N SER A 598 9.79 -27.78 2.19
CA SER A 598 9.72 -27.33 0.80
C SER A 598 11.01 -27.60 0.05
N THR A 599 10.89 -28.05 -1.21
CA THR A 599 12.04 -28.29 -2.09
C THR A 599 12.09 -27.31 -3.27
N ASN A 600 10.92 -26.84 -3.71
CA ASN A 600 10.81 -25.98 -4.87
C ASN A 600 9.69 -24.93 -4.73
N PHE A 601 9.12 -24.74 -3.54
CA PHE A 601 7.99 -23.86 -3.31
C PHE A 601 8.29 -22.83 -2.24
N ALA A 602 7.88 -21.59 -2.47
CA ALA A 602 7.88 -20.51 -1.49
C ALA A 602 6.59 -19.69 -1.59
N MET A 603 6.26 -18.99 -0.52
CA MET A 603 5.16 -18.02 -0.47
C MET A 603 5.73 -16.65 -0.14
N ILE A 604 5.25 -15.63 -0.84
CA ILE A 604 5.72 -14.24 -0.68
C ILE A 604 4.53 -13.31 -0.70
N SER A 605 4.43 -12.42 0.25
CA SER A 605 3.42 -11.34 0.30
C SER A 605 3.41 -10.67 1.67
N GLN A 606 2.33 -9.94 1.97
CA GLN A 606 2.02 -9.41 3.31
C GLN A 606 1.46 -10.50 4.26
N PHE A 607 1.23 -11.72 3.78
CA PHE A 607 0.59 -12.82 4.52
C PHE A 607 1.52 -14.00 4.82
N VAL A 608 2.82 -13.80 4.72
CA VAL A 608 3.84 -14.74 5.19
C VAL A 608 4.41 -14.29 6.52
N GLU A 609 5.08 -15.17 7.26
CA GLU A 609 5.70 -14.82 8.55
C GLU A 609 7.16 -14.40 8.34
N ILE A 610 7.49 -13.19 8.80
CA ILE A 610 8.85 -12.68 8.95
C ILE A 610 8.99 -12.13 10.35
N SER A 611 9.81 -12.78 11.17
CA SER A 611 9.97 -12.40 12.58
C SER A 611 10.46 -10.97 12.74
N ASP A 612 9.90 -10.25 13.70
CA ASP A 612 10.25 -8.87 14.06
C ASP A 612 9.95 -7.82 12.97
N ASP A 613 9.48 -8.20 11.77
CA ASP A 613 9.15 -7.25 10.70
C ASP A 613 7.67 -6.86 10.73
N MET A 614 7.32 -5.76 10.08
CA MET A 614 5.98 -5.19 10.05
C MET A 614 5.36 -5.28 8.66
N VAL A 615 4.17 -5.81 8.58
CA VAL A 615 3.36 -5.89 7.35
C VAL A 615 2.86 -4.52 6.89
N PHE A 616 2.19 -4.46 5.75
CA PHE A 616 1.68 -3.23 5.13
C PHE A 616 2.77 -2.27 4.64
N THR A 617 3.98 -2.79 4.42
CA THR A 617 5.10 -2.05 3.87
C THR A 617 5.60 -2.70 2.58
N GLU A 618 6.11 -1.92 1.65
CA GLU A 618 6.76 -2.44 0.44
C GLU A 618 8.02 -3.23 0.80
N GLU A 619 8.72 -2.80 1.85
CA GLU A 619 9.87 -3.50 2.40
C GLU A 619 9.56 -4.97 2.73
N TYR A 620 8.41 -5.23 3.37
CA TYR A 620 8.01 -6.60 3.72
C TYR A 620 7.91 -7.51 2.51
N SER A 621 7.34 -7.00 1.42
CA SER A 621 7.21 -7.73 0.14
C SER A 621 8.58 -7.99 -0.50
N VAL A 622 9.45 -6.98 -0.52
CA VAL A 622 10.81 -7.11 -1.09
C VAL A 622 11.67 -8.06 -0.26
N ARG A 623 11.58 -7.98 1.08
CA ARG A 623 12.27 -8.88 2.00
C ARG A 623 11.80 -10.33 1.85
N ALA A 624 10.48 -10.56 1.78
CA ALA A 624 9.91 -11.89 1.56
C ALA A 624 10.45 -12.51 0.27
N ALA A 625 10.48 -11.74 -0.81
CA ALA A 625 11.05 -12.17 -2.09
C ALA A 625 12.53 -12.55 -1.95
N ARG A 626 13.34 -11.71 -1.30
CA ARG A 626 14.77 -11.98 -1.09
C ARG A 626 15.00 -13.24 -0.26
N ILE A 627 14.23 -13.43 0.82
CA ILE A 627 14.29 -14.67 1.64
C ILE A 627 13.96 -15.89 0.77
N ALA A 628 12.90 -15.84 -0.03
CA ALA A 628 12.48 -16.94 -0.90
C ALA A 628 13.59 -17.32 -1.89
N ILE A 629 14.11 -16.33 -2.61
CA ILE A 629 15.15 -16.56 -3.64
C ILE A 629 16.43 -17.06 -2.99
N TYR A 630 16.94 -16.41 -1.94
CA TYR A 630 18.21 -16.80 -1.34
C TYR A 630 18.15 -18.19 -0.71
N THR A 631 16.98 -18.57 -0.16
CA THR A 631 16.76 -19.91 0.41
C THR A 631 16.64 -20.98 -0.68
N LEU A 632 15.78 -20.78 -1.69
CA LEU A 632 15.53 -21.79 -2.73
C LEU A 632 16.73 -21.99 -3.66
N PHE A 633 17.55 -20.96 -3.86
CA PHE A 633 18.73 -21.02 -4.72
C PHE A 633 20.06 -21.10 -3.96
N ASN A 634 19.98 -21.24 -2.62
CA ASN A 634 21.15 -21.38 -1.74
C ASN A 634 22.20 -20.25 -1.97
N VAL A 635 21.74 -19.00 -2.02
CA VAL A 635 22.62 -17.84 -2.14
C VAL A 635 23.30 -17.59 -0.80
N THR A 636 24.58 -17.91 -0.68
CA THR A 636 25.34 -17.83 0.58
C THR A 636 26.40 -16.73 0.59
N ASN A 637 26.65 -16.12 -0.56
CA ASN A 637 27.66 -15.06 -0.75
C ASN A 637 27.08 -13.63 -0.58
N LYS A 638 25.80 -13.52 -0.31
CA LYS A 638 25.10 -12.26 -0.04
C LYS A 638 24.20 -12.44 1.17
N GLU A 639 24.10 -11.40 1.98
CA GLU A 639 23.26 -11.39 3.18
C GLU A 639 21.92 -10.70 2.90
N ILE A 640 20.88 -11.19 3.54
CA ILE A 640 19.59 -10.49 3.61
C ILE A 640 19.77 -9.36 4.61
N CYS A 641 19.36 -8.13 4.25
CA CYS A 641 19.42 -7.02 5.18
C CYS A 641 18.65 -7.35 6.46
N PRO A 642 19.24 -7.16 7.64
CA PRO A 642 18.59 -7.52 8.90
C PRO A 642 17.36 -6.65 9.16
N VAL A 643 16.42 -7.17 9.93
CA VAL A 643 15.30 -6.37 10.44
C VAL A 643 15.82 -5.47 11.57
N THR A 644 15.91 -4.17 11.32
CA THR A 644 16.34 -3.20 12.31
C THR A 644 15.18 -2.86 13.27
N SER A 645 15.34 -3.14 14.55
CA SER A 645 14.37 -2.82 15.60
C SER A 645 14.88 -1.67 16.47
N TYR A 646 14.25 -0.51 16.36
CA TYR A 646 14.67 0.71 17.05
C TYR A 646 14.29 0.77 18.53
N ASN A 647 13.44 -0.15 19.00
CA ASN A 647 13.13 -0.32 20.42
C ASN A 647 14.33 -0.77 21.29
N LYS A 648 15.49 -1.04 20.66
CA LYS A 648 16.76 -1.34 21.35
C LYS A 648 17.74 -0.17 21.33
N ASP A 649 17.44 0.90 20.60
CA ASP A 649 18.26 2.12 20.60
C ASP A 649 17.89 3.03 21.76
N ALA A 650 18.82 3.16 22.72
CA ALA A 650 18.59 3.95 23.92
C ALA A 650 18.31 5.43 23.65
N LYS A 651 18.87 6.00 22.55
CA LYS A 651 18.63 7.40 22.18
C LYS A 651 17.22 7.57 21.62
N VAL A 652 16.78 6.64 20.78
CA VAL A 652 15.43 6.63 20.22
C VAL A 652 14.40 6.45 21.34
N LEU A 653 14.60 5.46 22.21
CA LEU A 653 13.73 5.23 23.37
C LEU A 653 13.64 6.45 24.29
N LEU A 654 14.75 7.12 24.55
CA LEU A 654 14.74 8.32 25.39
C LEU A 654 13.96 9.48 24.73
N LYS A 655 14.06 9.64 23.40
CA LYS A 655 13.28 10.64 22.66
C LYS A 655 11.78 10.30 22.70
N ALA A 656 11.42 9.04 22.42
CA ALA A 656 10.04 8.57 22.47
C ALA A 656 9.44 8.73 23.88
N LEU A 657 10.18 8.33 24.92
CA LEU A 657 9.78 8.51 26.31
C LEU A 657 9.55 10.00 26.66
N LYS A 658 10.48 10.89 26.30
CA LYS A 658 10.31 12.33 26.52
C LYS A 658 9.06 12.86 25.81
N LYS A 659 8.80 12.41 24.58
CA LYS A 659 7.62 12.84 23.82
C LYS A 659 6.34 12.32 24.45
N SER A 660 6.30 11.10 24.98
CA SER A 660 5.12 10.53 25.65
C SER A 660 4.70 11.30 26.92
N PHE A 661 5.59 12.11 27.49
CA PHE A 661 5.30 12.97 28.66
C PHE A 661 4.96 14.42 28.30
N LYS A 662 5.07 14.78 27.05
CA LYS A 662 4.56 16.06 26.55
C LYS A 662 3.09 15.88 26.20
#